data_1a119c29d1699b2d061c00fac1a2dd50
#
_entry.id   1a119c29d1699b2d061c00fac1a2dd50
#
_cell.length_a   1.000
_cell.length_b   1.000
_cell.length_c   1.000
_cell.angle_alpha   90.00
_cell.angle_beta   90.00
_cell.angle_gamma   90.00
#
_symmetry.space_group_name_H-M   'P 1'
#
loop_
_entity.id
_entity.type
_entity.pdbx_description
1 polymer ?
#
loop_
_entity_poly.entity_id
_entity_poly.type
_entity_poly.pdbx_seq_one_letter_code
_entity_poly.pdbx_strand_id
1 'polypeptide(L)'
;MGGHVGDVAKHEWYTKASRGGGRDGDVASRGGVMDTWPSLIEAEGIQNDLEVEDDRAAVYERMSSDSEEDFKATYEAGDEEQDGDAGVETAADNVVVHPSSSQPMNVPPFMRELALDAMHAPEFPEYSNMGVADPEDGEFRIGMEYSSRKSVVAAIRSYTIARGVDYDMYESEPQTFYAKCKMYGRGCDWLIRASLIRKKGCWEIRRYNGRHTCTMGVISQDHSKLDSDTVAEAIRPLVKTDPSIKVKTIIAEVQSRFNYTISYRKAWLAKQKSIAKGFGDWKESYQALPWWLSVMVQKMPGSVVQIETRPLYNGNEEAQGVKILHRVFWSFNPCVRAFRHCKPLVQVDRTHLYGKYKGTLLVAVAQDGNQNIVLIAFALVEGETADAWHFFLRNLRMHVVRKDGVGMISDRHESIRAAVNRSGGDWQPPRAWWMFCIRHIGSNFLRAFKVPHLQKLVVNIGYSRMVEEYNINYKRLEERGEAYARWCDAIGLRHWVLAFDEGHRWGHMTTNLVECINSVLKDARNLPVLALVRATYYRLNELFTRKSAESYERKRAGYTYSVFAQQRIEASMQQAGNIVVHRFDRRNEVFEVHEMTSGKVLVVDLARRTCDCGHFQVERIPCRHVIACCANQRIDWHVYVHDMYKMTEVRKVYRFEFSPLGDAETWPAYEGPTLVANLALRRTSKGRPKLTKYLNEMDSRDMRGPRICRLCGAQGHSRSRCPQRAGSSGGGE
;
A
#
# COMPACT_ATOMS: atom_id res chain seq x y z
N MET A 1 38.09 -44.94 15.77
CA MET A 1 38.24 -44.67 17.23
C MET A 1 38.12 -43.18 17.43
N GLY A 2 37.22 -42.75 18.29
CA GLY A 2 37.17 -41.37 18.78
C GLY A 2 36.13 -40.51 18.06
N GLY A 3 34.90 -40.64 18.49
CA GLY A 3 33.78 -39.73 18.21
C GLY A 3 33.87 -38.42 19.02
N HIS A 4 33.31 -37.39 18.45
CA HIS A 4 32.74 -36.30 19.21
C HIS A 4 31.47 -35.87 18.53
N VAL A 5 30.39 -36.10 19.25
CA VAL A 5 29.04 -35.59 19.04
C VAL A 5 29.06 -34.12 19.50
N GLY A 6 28.83 -33.22 18.59
CA GLY A 6 28.70 -31.79 18.89
C GLY A 6 27.23 -31.39 19.06
N ASP A 7 26.97 -30.78 20.17
CA ASP A 7 25.69 -30.30 20.70
C ASP A 7 24.81 -29.54 19.69
N VAL A 8 23.56 -29.97 19.63
CA VAL A 8 22.46 -29.26 19.01
C VAL A 8 22.01 -28.12 19.97
N ALA A 9 22.35 -26.89 19.67
CA ALA A 9 21.88 -25.74 20.39
C ALA A 9 20.36 -25.60 20.22
N LYS A 10 19.62 -25.83 21.28
CA LYS A 10 18.20 -25.49 21.43
C LYS A 10 18.05 -23.97 21.39
N HIS A 11 17.46 -23.44 20.36
CA HIS A 11 17.02 -22.05 20.34
C HIS A 11 15.71 -21.91 21.12
N GLU A 12 15.82 -21.41 22.33
CA GLU A 12 14.68 -20.99 23.14
C GLU A 12 14.02 -19.74 22.54
N TRP A 13 12.74 -19.82 22.32
CA TRP A 13 11.87 -18.72 21.91
C TRP A 13 11.55 -17.82 23.11
N TYR A 14 12.15 -16.64 23.17
CA TYR A 14 11.84 -15.66 24.21
C TYR A 14 10.51 -14.98 23.95
N THR A 15 9.47 -15.44 24.63
CA THR A 15 8.28 -14.66 24.91
C THR A 15 8.52 -13.84 26.17
N LYS A 16 8.80 -12.55 26.07
CA LYS A 16 8.80 -11.63 27.21
C LYS A 16 7.38 -11.28 27.63
N ALA A 17 6.88 -11.97 28.64
CA ALA A 17 5.78 -11.48 29.46
C ALA A 17 6.36 -10.46 30.46
N SER A 18 5.85 -9.24 30.47
CA SER A 18 6.15 -8.26 31.53
C SER A 18 5.51 -8.72 32.83
N ARG A 19 6.31 -9.27 33.74
CA ARG A 19 5.93 -9.44 35.15
C ARG A 19 6.34 -8.17 35.91
N GLY A 20 5.35 -7.46 36.45
CA GLY A 20 5.55 -6.52 37.53
C GLY A 20 5.90 -7.31 38.81
N GLY A 21 7.11 -7.09 39.31
CA GLY A 21 7.53 -7.60 40.61
C GLY A 21 7.54 -6.47 41.60
N GLY A 22 6.65 -6.55 42.55
CA GLY A 22 6.72 -5.76 43.79
C GLY A 22 7.88 -6.22 44.67
N ARG A 23 8.49 -5.30 45.37
CA ARG A 23 9.27 -5.58 46.57
C ARG A 23 8.75 -4.70 47.68
N ASP A 24 8.41 -5.37 48.76
CA ASP A 24 8.06 -4.86 50.05
C ASP A 24 9.26 -4.10 50.69
N GLY A 25 8.96 -3.14 51.52
CA GLY A 25 9.90 -2.47 52.39
C GLY A 25 9.20 -1.49 53.31
N ASP A 26 8.89 -1.96 54.48
CA ASP A 26 8.30 -1.29 55.65
C ASP A 26 8.87 0.08 56.01
N VAL A 27 8.05 0.97 56.57
CA VAL A 27 7.97 1.43 57.97
C VAL A 27 7.35 2.83 58.12
N ALA A 28 6.23 2.83 58.84
CA ALA A 28 5.74 3.76 59.88
C ALA A 28 5.26 5.18 59.57
N SER A 29 4.01 5.34 59.72
CA SER A 29 3.23 6.02 60.78
C SER A 29 2.85 7.50 60.67
N ARG A 30 1.58 7.67 60.99
CA ARG A 30 0.80 8.86 61.47
C ARG A 30 0.18 9.70 60.37
N GLY A 31 -1.13 9.80 60.24
CA GLY A 31 -2.19 10.01 61.21
C GLY A 31 -3.11 11.05 60.62
N GLY A 32 -4.40 10.84 60.65
CA GLY A 32 -5.32 11.95 60.74
C GLY A 32 -6.40 12.08 59.65
N VAL A 33 -7.53 11.47 59.94
CA VAL A 33 -8.92 12.02 59.99
C VAL A 33 -9.67 12.29 58.67
N MET A 34 -10.67 11.46 58.46
CA MET A 34 -12.06 11.69 58.02
C MET A 34 -12.45 13.07 57.50
N ASP A 35 -13.17 13.10 56.34
CA ASP A 35 -14.64 13.28 56.36
C ASP A 35 -15.25 13.23 54.94
N THR A 36 -16.28 12.43 54.84
CA THR A 36 -17.61 12.58 54.24
C THR A 36 -17.79 12.99 52.75
N TRP A 37 -18.49 12.09 52.08
CA TRP A 37 -19.30 12.35 50.88
C TRP A 37 -20.43 13.36 51.15
N PRO A 38 -20.90 14.10 50.12
CA PRO A 38 -22.23 13.77 49.64
C PRO A 38 -22.41 13.79 48.09
N SER A 39 -23.39 13.02 47.74
CA SER A 39 -24.15 12.74 46.54
C SER A 39 -24.62 13.91 45.67
N LEU A 40 -24.82 13.54 44.36
CA LEU A 40 -25.80 14.06 43.42
C LEU A 40 -25.70 15.50 42.94
N ILE A 41 -25.40 15.65 41.64
CA ILE A 41 -26.18 16.47 40.68
C ILE A 41 -25.86 16.03 39.25
N GLU A 42 -26.92 15.84 38.48
CA GLU A 42 -27.00 15.60 37.05
C GLU A 42 -26.21 16.63 36.25
N ALA A 43 -25.50 16.18 35.18
CA ALA A 43 -25.18 17.01 34.07
C ALA A 43 -25.22 16.16 32.79
N GLU A 44 -26.27 16.36 32.04
CA GLU A 44 -26.37 16.06 30.61
C GLU A 44 -25.21 16.71 29.84
N GLY A 45 -24.72 16.00 28.82
CA GLY A 45 -24.05 16.65 27.71
C GLY A 45 -22.54 16.54 27.67
N ILE A 46 -21.99 15.39 27.25
CA ILE A 46 -20.80 15.30 26.39
C ILE A 46 -20.88 13.97 25.62
N GLN A 47 -21.57 14.02 24.53
CA GLN A 47 -21.56 12.98 23.50
C GLN A 47 -21.37 13.68 22.16
N ASN A 48 -20.11 14.04 21.81
CA ASN A 48 -19.81 14.53 20.46
C ASN A 48 -18.29 14.76 20.23
N ASP A 49 -17.39 13.82 20.52
CA ASP A 49 -15.98 13.99 20.14
C ASP A 49 -15.28 12.74 19.52
N LEU A 50 -16.04 11.72 19.13
CA LEU A 50 -15.43 10.50 18.54
C LEU A 50 -15.70 10.29 17.04
N GLU A 51 -16.43 11.19 16.36
CA GLU A 51 -16.72 11.08 14.91
C GLU A 51 -15.86 11.97 14.02
N VAL A 52 -14.97 12.82 14.55
CA VAL A 52 -14.22 13.82 13.79
C VAL A 52 -12.88 13.29 13.25
N GLU A 53 -12.35 12.18 13.76
CA GLU A 53 -11.06 11.65 13.29
C GLU A 53 -11.14 10.84 11.99
N ASP A 54 -12.28 10.22 11.67
CA ASP A 54 -12.44 9.42 10.42
C ASP A 54 -12.66 10.31 9.18
N ASP A 55 -13.24 11.50 9.36
CA ASP A 55 -13.38 12.49 8.28
C ASP A 55 -12.05 13.19 7.94
N ARG A 56 -11.12 13.27 8.89
CA ARG A 56 -9.79 13.87 8.68
C ARG A 56 -8.88 12.98 7.85
N ALA A 57 -8.96 11.66 7.98
CA ALA A 57 -8.18 10.73 7.18
C ALA A 57 -8.60 10.72 5.70
N ALA A 58 -9.91 10.80 5.44
CA ALA A 58 -10.46 10.87 4.08
C ALA A 58 -10.13 12.21 3.37
N VAL A 59 -10.06 13.31 4.13
CA VAL A 59 -9.62 14.62 3.62
C VAL A 59 -8.11 14.60 3.30
N TYR A 60 -7.32 13.84 4.05
CA TYR A 60 -5.88 13.69 3.81
C TYR A 60 -5.56 12.93 2.52
N GLU A 61 -6.29 11.85 2.22
CA GLU A 61 -6.13 11.12 0.96
C GLU A 61 -6.53 11.97 -0.26
N ARG A 62 -7.48 12.88 -0.09
CA ARG A 62 -7.95 13.77 -1.16
C ARG A 62 -7.00 14.93 -1.45
N MET A 63 -6.37 15.51 -0.42
CA MET A 63 -5.40 16.60 -0.60
C MET A 63 -4.05 16.11 -1.15
N SER A 64 -3.72 14.82 -0.98
CA SER A 64 -2.47 14.27 -1.51
C SER A 64 -2.51 14.01 -3.01
N SER A 65 -3.69 13.69 -3.61
CA SER A 65 -3.78 13.41 -5.04
C SER A 65 -3.83 14.68 -5.90
N ASP A 66 -4.57 15.70 -5.46
CA ASP A 66 -4.70 16.96 -6.22
C ASP A 66 -3.45 17.86 -6.08
N SER A 67 -2.67 17.71 -4.97
CA SER A 67 -1.43 18.47 -4.78
C SER A 67 -0.22 17.85 -5.49
N GLU A 68 -0.29 16.57 -5.93
CA GLU A 68 0.80 15.90 -6.61
C GLU A 68 1.02 16.39 -8.03
N GLU A 69 -0.04 16.64 -8.79
CA GLU A 69 0.06 17.12 -10.17
C GLU A 69 0.52 18.58 -10.21
N ASP A 70 -0.01 19.44 -9.35
CA ASP A 70 0.42 20.83 -9.25
C ASP A 70 1.86 20.97 -8.71
N PHE A 71 2.28 20.06 -7.82
CA PHE A 71 3.62 20.05 -7.25
C PHE A 71 4.67 19.63 -8.28
N LYS A 72 4.37 18.67 -9.15
CA LYS A 72 5.24 18.24 -10.25
C LYS A 72 5.40 19.29 -11.31
N ALA A 73 4.29 19.90 -11.75
CA ALA A 73 4.32 20.96 -12.76
C ALA A 73 5.17 22.17 -12.36
N THR A 74 5.25 22.47 -11.05
CA THR A 74 6.04 23.60 -10.54
C THR A 74 7.53 23.30 -10.41
N TYR A 75 7.89 22.01 -10.26
CA TYR A 75 9.28 21.58 -10.10
C TYR A 75 9.99 21.41 -11.43
N GLU A 76 9.27 20.94 -12.45
CA GLU A 76 9.78 20.83 -13.82
C GLU A 76 9.92 22.20 -14.51
N ALA A 77 9.11 23.19 -14.12
CA ALA A 77 9.17 24.56 -14.66
C ALA A 77 10.29 25.43 -14.06
N GLY A 78 11.00 24.96 -13.03
CA GLY A 78 12.10 25.69 -12.37
C GLY A 78 13.50 25.45 -12.94
N ASP A 79 13.68 24.43 -13.79
CA ASP A 79 14.95 24.10 -14.42
C ASP A 79 15.01 24.47 -15.92
N GLU A 80 13.95 25.03 -16.49
CA GLU A 80 13.97 25.62 -17.82
C GLU A 80 14.27 27.12 -17.73
N GLU A 81 15.55 27.48 -17.64
CA GLU A 81 16.01 28.80 -18.10
C GLU A 81 15.93 28.81 -19.62
N GLN A 82 15.13 29.75 -20.10
CA GLN A 82 14.99 30.13 -21.48
C GLN A 82 16.36 30.31 -22.16
N ASP A 83 16.63 29.50 -23.17
CA ASP A 83 17.48 29.91 -24.27
C ASP A 83 16.68 29.76 -25.55
N GLY A 84 16.18 30.91 -26.03
CA GLY A 84 15.80 31.04 -27.42
C GLY A 84 17.02 31.14 -28.29
N ASP A 85 17.10 30.40 -29.33
CA ASP A 85 17.35 30.94 -30.69
C ASP A 85 17.15 29.86 -31.78
N ALA A 86 16.56 30.39 -32.81
CA ALA A 86 16.47 30.10 -34.24
C ALA A 86 16.97 28.77 -34.83
N GLY A 87 16.00 28.19 -35.49
CA GLY A 87 15.90 27.34 -36.60
C GLY A 87 17.09 26.88 -37.45
N VAL A 88 16.99 25.64 -37.86
CA VAL A 88 17.20 25.18 -39.24
C VAL A 88 16.45 23.85 -39.45
N GLU A 89 15.59 23.82 -40.46
CA GLU A 89 14.96 22.63 -41.02
C GLU A 89 16.02 21.68 -41.63
N THR A 90 15.90 20.38 -41.43
CA THR A 90 16.04 19.37 -42.49
C THR A 90 15.48 18.00 -42.12
N ALA A 91 14.56 17.59 -43.00
CA ALA A 91 14.32 16.24 -43.52
C ALA A 91 13.93 15.07 -42.60
N ALA A 92 12.77 14.60 -42.91
CA ALA A 92 12.03 13.41 -42.42
C ALA A 92 12.81 12.09 -42.57
N ASP A 93 12.64 11.23 -41.53
CA ASP A 93 12.53 9.80 -41.75
C ASP A 93 11.45 9.21 -40.85
N ASN A 94 10.58 8.42 -41.48
CA ASN A 94 9.39 7.85 -40.90
C ASN A 94 9.72 6.82 -39.80
N VAL A 95 9.39 7.14 -38.55
CA VAL A 95 9.24 6.16 -37.48
C VAL A 95 7.77 6.12 -37.06
N VAL A 96 7.17 4.96 -37.24
CA VAL A 96 5.81 4.66 -36.80
C VAL A 96 5.71 4.82 -35.29
N VAL A 97 5.08 5.90 -34.85
CA VAL A 97 4.80 6.15 -33.42
C VAL A 97 3.48 5.49 -33.07
N HIS A 98 3.56 4.45 -32.25
CA HIS A 98 2.38 3.95 -31.53
C HIS A 98 1.93 4.99 -30.50
N PRO A 99 0.63 5.22 -30.31
CA PRO A 99 0.14 6.23 -29.35
C PRO A 99 0.50 5.82 -27.93
N SER A 100 1.39 6.58 -27.30
CA SER A 100 1.68 6.46 -25.89
C SER A 100 0.52 7.01 -25.05
N SER A 101 -0.13 6.11 -24.33
CA SER A 101 -1.05 6.47 -23.26
C SER A 101 -0.32 7.30 -22.21
N SER A 102 -0.88 8.45 -21.89
CA SER A 102 -0.43 9.34 -20.81
C SER A 102 -0.41 8.59 -19.47
N GLN A 103 0.78 8.25 -18.96
CA GLN A 103 0.98 7.60 -17.67
C GLN A 103 1.62 8.58 -16.68
N PRO A 104 1.26 8.53 -15.38
CA PRO A 104 1.85 9.38 -14.35
C PRO A 104 3.35 9.09 -14.21
N MET A 105 4.18 10.09 -14.31
CA MET A 105 5.61 10.01 -14.59
C MET A 105 6.55 9.73 -13.42
N ASN A 106 6.14 9.16 -12.27
CA ASN A 106 7.08 8.95 -11.16
C ASN A 106 7.03 7.59 -10.46
N VAL A 107 6.47 6.59 -11.11
CA VAL A 107 6.67 5.20 -10.68
C VAL A 107 7.89 4.67 -11.41
N PRO A 108 8.94 4.19 -10.72
CA PRO A 108 10.09 3.56 -11.38
C PRO A 108 9.63 2.49 -12.38
N PRO A 109 10.28 2.36 -13.54
CA PRO A 109 9.83 1.46 -14.61
C PRO A 109 9.48 0.04 -14.14
N PHE A 110 10.25 -0.51 -13.20
CA PHE A 110 10.03 -1.85 -12.67
C PHE A 110 8.74 -2.00 -11.83
N MET A 111 8.23 -0.92 -11.24
CA MET A 111 6.95 -0.95 -10.52
C MET A 111 5.75 -0.93 -11.45
N ARG A 112 5.94 -0.54 -12.71
CA ARG A 112 4.89 -0.57 -13.75
C ARG A 112 4.61 -1.99 -14.26
N GLU A 113 5.64 -2.86 -14.17
CA GLU A 113 5.62 -4.23 -14.68
C GLU A 113 5.40 -5.29 -13.59
N LEU A 114 5.19 -4.89 -12.32
CA LEU A 114 4.75 -5.80 -11.27
C LEU A 114 3.32 -6.26 -11.55
N ALA A 115 3.16 -7.05 -12.61
CA ALA A 115 1.90 -7.67 -12.98
C ALA A 115 1.48 -8.65 -11.88
N LEU A 116 0.33 -8.39 -11.30
CA LEU A 116 -0.35 -9.30 -10.37
C LEU A 116 -0.69 -10.65 -11.03
N ASP A 117 -0.74 -10.68 -12.35
CA ASP A 117 -1.13 -11.85 -13.14
C ASP A 117 -0.18 -13.04 -13.00
N ALA A 118 1.14 -12.78 -12.82
CA ALA A 118 2.13 -13.84 -12.63
C ALA A 118 1.99 -14.58 -11.28
N MET A 119 1.34 -13.97 -10.29
CA MET A 119 1.10 -14.58 -8.98
C MET A 119 -0.11 -15.50 -8.94
N HIS A 120 -0.95 -15.48 -9.98
CA HIS A 120 -2.26 -16.13 -9.98
C HIS A 120 -2.49 -17.04 -11.19
N ALA A 121 -1.50 -17.21 -12.05
CA ALA A 121 -1.55 -18.23 -13.09
C ALA A 121 -1.70 -19.62 -12.43
N PRO A 122 -2.73 -20.41 -12.73
CA PRO A 122 -2.82 -21.76 -12.24
C PRO A 122 -1.60 -22.54 -12.72
N GLU A 123 -0.94 -23.23 -11.83
CA GLU A 123 0.30 -23.97 -12.10
C GLU A 123 0.14 -24.99 -13.23
N PHE A 124 -1.11 -25.43 -13.48
CA PHE A 124 -1.49 -26.33 -14.58
C PHE A 124 -2.88 -26.01 -15.09
N PRO A 125 -3.01 -25.20 -16.17
CA PRO A 125 -4.32 -24.89 -16.77
C PRO A 125 -5.10 -26.11 -17.25
N GLU A 126 -4.41 -27.21 -17.55
CA GLU A 126 -4.98 -28.41 -18.17
C GLU A 126 -5.73 -29.32 -17.18
N TYR A 127 -5.51 -29.17 -15.86
CA TYR A 127 -6.18 -30.01 -14.85
C TYR A 127 -7.40 -29.39 -14.17
N SER A 128 -7.72 -28.12 -14.44
CA SER A 128 -8.86 -27.45 -13.81
C SER A 128 -10.21 -27.74 -14.44
N ASN A 129 -10.26 -28.51 -15.55
CA ASN A 129 -11.46 -28.76 -16.34
C ASN A 129 -11.83 -30.24 -16.44
N MET A 130 -11.64 -31.04 -15.40
CA MET A 130 -12.25 -32.35 -15.35
C MET A 130 -13.66 -32.27 -14.82
N GLY A 131 -14.64 -32.20 -15.76
CA GLY A 131 -15.98 -32.73 -15.55
C GLY A 131 -17.11 -31.75 -15.26
N VAL A 132 -17.29 -30.72 -16.08
CA VAL A 132 -18.64 -30.27 -16.37
C VAL A 132 -18.80 -30.38 -17.90
N ALA A 133 -19.59 -31.35 -18.35
CA ALA A 133 -20.04 -31.37 -19.73
C ALA A 133 -20.88 -30.11 -19.94
N ASP A 134 -20.27 -29.04 -20.48
CA ASP A 134 -21.02 -27.91 -21.00
C ASP A 134 -21.63 -28.38 -22.32
N PRO A 135 -22.95 -28.36 -22.47
CA PRO A 135 -23.57 -28.81 -23.72
C PRO A 135 -23.09 -27.89 -24.84
N GLU A 136 -22.54 -28.43 -25.91
CA GLU A 136 -22.01 -27.68 -27.07
C GLU A 136 -23.04 -26.71 -27.68
N ASP A 137 -24.32 -26.92 -27.45
CA ASP A 137 -25.44 -26.08 -27.93
C ASP A 137 -26.19 -25.36 -26.78
N GLY A 138 -25.70 -25.44 -25.55
CA GLY A 138 -26.33 -24.84 -24.36
C GLY A 138 -27.62 -25.55 -23.91
N GLU A 139 -27.87 -26.79 -24.36
CA GLU A 139 -29.07 -27.58 -24.03
C GLU A 139 -28.71 -28.89 -23.32
N PHE A 140 -29.57 -29.31 -22.40
CA PHE A 140 -29.41 -30.59 -21.71
C PHE A 140 -29.84 -31.75 -22.60
N ARG A 141 -29.25 -32.93 -22.35
CA ARG A 141 -29.65 -34.20 -23.02
C ARG A 141 -29.77 -35.28 -21.94
N ILE A 142 -30.72 -36.22 -22.19
CA ILE A 142 -30.84 -37.41 -21.37
C ILE A 142 -29.55 -38.21 -21.48
N GLY A 143 -29.03 -38.70 -20.35
CA GLY A 143 -27.75 -39.44 -20.28
C GLY A 143 -26.53 -38.60 -19.99
N MET A 144 -26.63 -37.25 -19.92
CA MET A 144 -25.51 -36.40 -19.44
C MET A 144 -25.14 -36.75 -18.00
N GLU A 145 -23.84 -37.00 -17.78
CA GLU A 145 -23.29 -37.41 -16.49
C GLU A 145 -22.56 -36.26 -15.79
N TYR A 146 -22.70 -36.21 -14.46
CA TYR A 146 -22.09 -35.21 -13.60
C TYR A 146 -21.47 -35.89 -12.39
N SER A 147 -20.33 -35.38 -11.94
CA SER A 147 -19.58 -35.94 -10.81
C SER A 147 -20.32 -35.84 -9.47
N SER A 148 -21.22 -34.90 -9.31
CA SER A 148 -21.92 -34.67 -8.03
C SER A 148 -23.29 -34.01 -8.21
N ARG A 149 -24.15 -34.12 -7.18
CA ARG A 149 -25.41 -33.37 -7.10
C ARG A 149 -25.19 -31.85 -7.25
N LYS A 150 -24.11 -31.34 -6.66
CA LYS A 150 -23.78 -29.92 -6.72
C LYS A 150 -23.49 -29.48 -8.16
N SER A 151 -22.78 -30.28 -8.96
CA SER A 151 -22.46 -29.94 -10.34
C SER A 151 -23.70 -29.95 -11.25
N VAL A 152 -24.60 -30.91 -11.09
CA VAL A 152 -25.91 -30.92 -11.82
C VAL A 152 -26.71 -29.65 -11.48
N VAL A 153 -26.91 -29.35 -10.22
CA VAL A 153 -27.71 -28.20 -9.79
C VAL A 153 -27.06 -26.88 -10.25
N ALA A 154 -25.73 -26.82 -10.26
CA ALA A 154 -25.00 -25.65 -10.78
C ALA A 154 -25.21 -25.48 -12.28
N ALA A 155 -25.14 -26.55 -13.06
CA ALA A 155 -25.41 -26.53 -14.52
C ALA A 155 -26.82 -26.08 -14.82
N ILE A 156 -27.85 -26.64 -14.13
CA ILE A 156 -29.26 -26.24 -14.31
C ILE A 156 -29.46 -24.77 -13.92
N ARG A 157 -28.83 -24.30 -12.86
CA ARG A 157 -28.88 -22.92 -12.44
C ARG A 157 -28.24 -21.98 -13.48
N SER A 158 -27.06 -22.32 -14.00
CA SER A 158 -26.36 -21.56 -15.01
C SER A 158 -27.23 -21.45 -16.30
N TYR A 159 -27.80 -22.55 -16.73
CA TYR A 159 -28.70 -22.61 -17.88
C TYR A 159 -29.92 -21.68 -17.71
N THR A 160 -30.58 -21.72 -16.56
CA THR A 160 -31.78 -20.90 -16.31
C THR A 160 -31.45 -19.41 -16.19
N ILE A 161 -30.30 -19.07 -15.59
CA ILE A 161 -29.82 -17.69 -15.53
C ILE A 161 -29.50 -17.18 -16.94
N ALA A 162 -28.78 -17.94 -17.76
CA ALA A 162 -28.37 -17.53 -19.10
C ALA A 162 -29.58 -17.31 -20.01
N ARG A 163 -30.65 -18.08 -19.82
CA ARG A 163 -31.87 -17.99 -20.63
C ARG A 163 -32.94 -17.05 -20.07
N GLY A 164 -32.71 -16.43 -18.93
CA GLY A 164 -33.68 -15.52 -18.32
C GLY A 164 -34.96 -16.18 -17.85
N VAL A 165 -34.91 -17.45 -17.48
CA VAL A 165 -36.08 -18.25 -17.05
C VAL A 165 -35.90 -18.74 -15.63
N ASP A 166 -36.98 -19.15 -14.96
CA ASP A 166 -36.91 -19.63 -13.57
C ASP A 166 -37.64 -20.98 -13.42
N TYR A 167 -37.26 -21.72 -12.40
CA TYR A 167 -37.81 -23.01 -12.07
C TYR A 167 -38.11 -23.17 -10.61
N ASP A 168 -39.09 -24.02 -10.29
CA ASP A 168 -39.38 -24.50 -8.97
C ASP A 168 -38.85 -25.93 -8.78
N MET A 169 -38.28 -26.20 -7.61
CA MET A 169 -37.89 -27.56 -7.24
C MET A 169 -39.15 -28.34 -6.86
N TYR A 170 -39.44 -29.38 -7.62
CA TYR A 170 -40.57 -30.25 -7.38
C TYR A 170 -40.22 -31.36 -6.41
N GLU A 171 -39.01 -31.94 -6.52
CA GLU A 171 -38.49 -32.99 -5.65
C GLU A 171 -36.99 -32.78 -5.48
N SER A 172 -36.50 -32.82 -4.23
CA SER A 172 -35.10 -32.60 -3.90
C SER A 172 -34.62 -33.55 -2.79
N GLU A 173 -34.60 -34.85 -3.15
CA GLU A 173 -34.11 -35.92 -2.30
C GLU A 173 -32.58 -36.10 -2.44
N PRO A 174 -31.90 -36.81 -1.50
CA PRO A 174 -30.45 -37.06 -1.60
C PRO A 174 -30.00 -37.73 -2.90
N GLN A 175 -30.86 -38.51 -3.54
CA GLN A 175 -30.55 -39.28 -4.75
C GLN A 175 -31.27 -38.78 -6.02
N THR A 176 -32.17 -37.82 -5.88
CA THR A 176 -32.97 -37.30 -6.98
C THR A 176 -33.11 -35.78 -6.92
N PHE A 177 -32.96 -35.13 -8.05
CA PHE A 177 -33.27 -33.73 -8.23
C PHE A 177 -34.25 -33.58 -9.36
N TYR A 178 -35.40 -32.95 -9.12
CA TYR A 178 -36.46 -32.74 -10.09
C TYR A 178 -36.94 -31.30 -10.06
N ALA A 179 -36.86 -30.61 -11.19
CA ALA A 179 -37.26 -29.22 -11.34
C ALA A 179 -38.20 -29.04 -12.56
N LYS A 180 -39.14 -28.11 -12.43
CA LYS A 180 -40.07 -27.69 -13.46
C LYS A 180 -40.03 -26.18 -13.66
N CYS A 181 -40.30 -25.71 -14.88
CA CYS A 181 -40.46 -24.27 -15.10
C CYS A 181 -41.57 -23.71 -14.21
N LYS A 182 -41.38 -22.46 -13.70
CA LYS A 182 -42.47 -21.76 -13.00
C LYS A 182 -43.74 -21.58 -13.79
N MET A 183 -43.61 -21.57 -15.13
CA MET A 183 -44.72 -21.49 -16.06
C MET A 183 -45.17 -22.88 -16.59
N TYR A 184 -44.78 -23.97 -15.86
CA TYR A 184 -45.15 -25.33 -16.26
C TYR A 184 -46.65 -25.50 -16.36
N GLY A 185 -47.13 -26.01 -17.53
CA GLY A 185 -48.58 -26.17 -17.85
C GLY A 185 -49.30 -24.86 -18.17
N ARG A 186 -48.56 -23.70 -18.21
CA ARG A 186 -49.09 -22.38 -18.55
C ARG A 186 -48.37 -21.77 -19.78
N GLY A 187 -48.02 -22.61 -20.74
CA GLY A 187 -47.27 -22.20 -21.93
C GLY A 187 -45.79 -22.60 -21.94
N CYS A 188 -45.33 -23.35 -20.95
CA CYS A 188 -44.01 -23.94 -20.94
C CYS A 188 -44.05 -25.33 -20.29
N ASP A 189 -43.49 -26.33 -20.97
CA ASP A 189 -43.46 -27.72 -20.54
C ASP A 189 -42.07 -28.16 -20.10
N TRP A 190 -41.15 -27.20 -19.87
CA TRP A 190 -39.79 -27.51 -19.46
C TRP A 190 -39.75 -28.20 -18.10
N LEU A 191 -39.08 -29.32 -18.05
CA LEU A 191 -38.76 -30.05 -16.85
C LEU A 191 -37.42 -30.78 -16.98
N ILE A 192 -36.75 -30.97 -15.89
CA ILE A 192 -35.51 -31.73 -15.82
C ILE A 192 -35.47 -32.60 -14.55
N ARG A 193 -35.10 -33.88 -14.71
CA ARG A 193 -34.87 -34.80 -13.60
C ARG A 193 -33.49 -35.41 -13.70
N ALA A 194 -32.68 -35.30 -12.67
CA ALA A 194 -31.39 -35.96 -12.54
C ALA A 194 -31.41 -36.90 -11.33
N SER A 195 -30.72 -38.02 -11.43
CA SER A 195 -30.66 -39.01 -10.37
C SER A 195 -29.25 -39.59 -10.21
N LEU A 196 -28.90 -40.00 -8.98
CA LEU A 196 -27.65 -40.68 -8.67
C LEU A 196 -27.68 -42.12 -9.21
N ILE A 197 -26.74 -42.47 -10.07
CA ILE A 197 -26.55 -43.83 -10.57
C ILE A 197 -25.52 -44.53 -9.67
N ARG A 198 -25.99 -45.25 -8.64
CA ARG A 198 -25.12 -45.90 -7.68
C ARG A 198 -24.03 -46.80 -8.26
N LYS A 199 -24.36 -47.52 -9.36
CA LYS A 199 -23.38 -48.40 -10.04
C LYS A 199 -22.21 -47.63 -10.67
N LYS A 200 -22.44 -46.38 -11.13
CA LYS A 200 -21.44 -45.52 -11.80
C LYS A 200 -20.85 -44.48 -10.86
N GLY A 201 -21.46 -44.24 -9.70
CA GLY A 201 -21.06 -43.16 -8.76
C GLY A 201 -21.27 -41.74 -9.30
N CYS A 202 -22.04 -41.59 -10.39
CA CYS A 202 -22.30 -40.31 -11.05
C CYS A 202 -23.77 -39.91 -11.00
N TRP A 203 -24.04 -38.62 -11.20
CA TRP A 203 -25.37 -38.08 -11.40
C TRP A 203 -25.68 -38.02 -12.89
N GLU A 204 -26.85 -38.52 -13.31
CA GLU A 204 -27.24 -38.56 -14.70
C GLU A 204 -28.58 -37.88 -14.90
N ILE A 205 -28.73 -37.13 -16.01
CA ILE A 205 -30.04 -36.57 -16.44
C ILE A 205 -30.88 -37.69 -17.00
N ARG A 206 -31.96 -38.04 -16.28
CA ARG A 206 -32.85 -39.16 -16.58
C ARG A 206 -34.11 -38.71 -17.38
N ARG A 207 -34.50 -37.44 -17.24
CA ARG A 207 -35.63 -36.88 -17.97
C ARG A 207 -35.35 -35.41 -18.28
N TYR A 208 -35.61 -35.03 -19.48
CA TYR A 208 -35.52 -33.67 -19.99
C TYR A 208 -36.54 -33.45 -21.08
N ASN A 209 -37.37 -32.41 -20.95
CA ASN A 209 -38.51 -32.17 -21.83
C ASN A 209 -38.24 -31.10 -22.89
N GLY A 210 -36.97 -30.85 -23.23
CA GLY A 210 -36.57 -29.86 -24.23
C GLY A 210 -36.45 -28.44 -23.70
N ARG A 211 -36.38 -27.48 -24.62
CA ARG A 211 -36.13 -26.06 -24.31
C ARG A 211 -37.31 -25.42 -23.59
N HIS A 212 -37.03 -24.37 -22.83
CA HIS A 212 -38.07 -23.46 -22.37
C HIS A 212 -38.76 -22.78 -23.57
N THR A 213 -40.08 -22.80 -23.54
CA THR A 213 -40.91 -22.06 -24.50
C THR A 213 -41.42 -20.74 -23.95
N CYS A 214 -41.19 -20.48 -22.65
CA CYS A 214 -41.53 -19.22 -22.01
C CYS A 214 -40.35 -18.25 -22.07
N THR A 215 -40.63 -16.97 -22.25
CA THR A 215 -39.72 -15.86 -21.99
C THR A 215 -40.29 -15.06 -20.81
N MET A 216 -39.52 -14.87 -19.75
CA MET A 216 -39.95 -13.94 -18.72
C MET A 216 -39.80 -12.52 -19.26
N GLY A 217 -40.87 -11.93 -19.72
CA GLY A 217 -40.94 -10.60 -20.37
C GLY A 217 -40.69 -9.41 -19.45
N VAL A 218 -40.16 -9.64 -18.26
CA VAL A 218 -39.76 -8.58 -17.31
C VAL A 218 -38.30 -8.80 -17.01
N ILE A 219 -37.46 -7.85 -17.38
CA ILE A 219 -36.09 -7.74 -16.90
C ILE A 219 -36.21 -7.52 -15.38
N SER A 220 -36.21 -8.61 -14.63
CA SER A 220 -36.16 -8.54 -13.16
C SER A 220 -34.82 -7.94 -12.78
N GLN A 221 -34.87 -6.90 -11.96
CA GLN A 221 -33.64 -6.26 -11.46
C GLN A 221 -32.75 -7.24 -10.67
N ASP A 222 -33.24 -8.41 -10.30
CA ASP A 222 -32.47 -9.44 -9.59
C ASP A 222 -33.09 -10.84 -9.85
N HIS A 223 -32.30 -11.76 -10.38
CA HIS A 223 -32.76 -13.12 -10.63
C HIS A 223 -32.74 -13.96 -9.35
N SER A 224 -33.80 -14.70 -9.05
CA SER A 224 -33.97 -15.47 -7.80
C SER A 224 -32.86 -16.51 -7.56
N LYS A 225 -32.32 -17.10 -8.63
CA LYS A 225 -31.26 -18.12 -8.58
C LYS A 225 -29.85 -17.53 -8.65
N LEU A 226 -29.69 -16.22 -8.94
CA LEU A 226 -28.41 -15.53 -8.97
C LEU A 226 -28.04 -15.10 -7.54
N ASP A 227 -27.67 -16.06 -6.71
CA ASP A 227 -27.26 -15.82 -5.32
C ASP A 227 -25.80 -15.30 -5.22
N SER A 228 -25.40 -14.90 -4.02
CA SER A 228 -24.06 -14.37 -3.79
C SER A 228 -22.94 -15.39 -3.98
N ASP A 229 -23.23 -16.70 -3.94
CA ASP A 229 -22.25 -17.75 -4.18
C ASP A 229 -21.98 -17.95 -5.67
N THR A 230 -23.03 -17.93 -6.49
CA THR A 230 -22.94 -17.96 -7.95
C THR A 230 -22.19 -16.72 -8.48
N VAL A 231 -22.52 -15.53 -7.95
CA VAL A 231 -21.81 -14.30 -8.30
C VAL A 231 -20.35 -14.37 -7.85
N ALA A 232 -20.06 -14.89 -6.63
CA ALA A 232 -18.69 -15.02 -6.12
C ALA A 232 -17.82 -15.91 -7.00
N GLU A 233 -18.40 -17.00 -7.54
CA GLU A 233 -17.66 -17.88 -8.46
C GLU A 233 -17.44 -17.21 -9.82
N ALA A 234 -18.45 -16.53 -10.35
CA ALA A 234 -18.35 -15.81 -11.62
C ALA A 234 -17.29 -14.69 -11.61
N ILE A 235 -17.15 -13.96 -10.49
CA ILE A 235 -16.18 -12.86 -10.34
C ILE A 235 -14.82 -13.31 -9.79
N ARG A 236 -14.66 -14.60 -9.49
CA ARG A 236 -13.44 -15.13 -8.88
C ARG A 236 -12.16 -14.80 -9.66
N PRO A 237 -12.10 -14.91 -10.99
CA PRO A 237 -10.92 -14.50 -11.76
C PRO A 237 -10.59 -13.02 -11.55
N LEU A 238 -11.59 -12.13 -11.61
CA LEU A 238 -11.40 -10.69 -11.42
C LEU A 238 -10.90 -10.35 -10.02
N VAL A 239 -11.47 -10.99 -8.97
CA VAL A 239 -11.05 -10.77 -7.58
C VAL A 239 -9.67 -11.34 -7.31
N LYS A 240 -9.25 -12.42 -8.01
CA LYS A 240 -7.88 -12.93 -7.92
C LYS A 240 -6.88 -11.94 -8.51
N THR A 241 -7.21 -11.33 -9.64
CA THR A 241 -6.37 -10.33 -10.31
C THR A 241 -6.34 -9.02 -9.54
N ASP A 242 -7.51 -8.52 -9.12
CA ASP A 242 -7.64 -7.28 -8.34
C ASP A 242 -8.56 -7.48 -7.13
N PRO A 243 -8.02 -7.82 -5.93
CA PRO A 243 -8.82 -7.92 -4.72
C PRO A 243 -9.45 -6.58 -4.28
N SER A 244 -8.95 -5.44 -4.78
CA SER A 244 -9.49 -4.12 -4.48
C SER A 244 -10.67 -3.70 -5.36
N ILE A 245 -10.99 -4.49 -6.39
CA ILE A 245 -12.05 -4.22 -7.38
C ILE A 245 -13.29 -3.57 -6.74
N LYS A 246 -13.78 -2.48 -7.33
CA LYS A 246 -14.93 -1.76 -6.81
C LYS A 246 -16.22 -2.56 -6.96
N VAL A 247 -17.10 -2.50 -5.95
CA VAL A 247 -18.40 -3.20 -6.00
C VAL A 247 -19.24 -2.77 -7.21
N LYS A 248 -19.12 -1.53 -7.67
CA LYS A 248 -19.79 -1.05 -8.90
C LYS A 248 -19.31 -1.79 -10.15
N THR A 249 -18.01 -2.08 -10.24
CA THR A 249 -17.43 -2.86 -11.36
C THR A 249 -17.94 -4.29 -11.34
N ILE A 250 -18.08 -4.89 -10.14
CA ILE A 250 -18.69 -6.22 -10.00
C ILE A 250 -20.16 -6.22 -10.49
N ILE A 251 -20.93 -5.19 -10.15
CA ILE A 251 -22.31 -5.08 -10.65
C ILE A 251 -22.33 -4.98 -12.18
N ALA A 252 -21.45 -4.16 -12.76
CA ALA A 252 -21.34 -4.03 -14.22
C ALA A 252 -20.93 -5.34 -14.90
N GLU A 253 -19.97 -6.08 -14.31
CA GLU A 253 -19.56 -7.40 -14.81
C GLU A 253 -20.70 -8.42 -14.78
N VAL A 254 -21.44 -8.48 -13.67
CA VAL A 254 -22.60 -9.36 -13.53
C VAL A 254 -23.68 -8.97 -14.55
N GLN A 255 -23.89 -7.66 -14.76
CA GLN A 255 -24.84 -7.18 -15.76
C GLN A 255 -24.41 -7.56 -17.18
N SER A 256 -23.14 -7.40 -17.51
CA SER A 256 -22.58 -7.80 -18.81
C SER A 256 -22.68 -9.30 -19.05
N ARG A 257 -22.36 -10.12 -18.03
CA ARG A 257 -22.28 -11.57 -18.15
C ARG A 257 -23.64 -12.28 -18.11
N PHE A 258 -24.55 -11.79 -17.28
CA PHE A 258 -25.83 -12.44 -17.00
C PHE A 258 -27.06 -11.62 -17.42
N ASN A 259 -26.88 -10.40 -17.92
CA ASN A 259 -27.97 -9.44 -18.24
C ASN A 259 -28.89 -9.10 -17.05
N TYR A 260 -28.41 -9.26 -15.81
CA TYR A 260 -29.14 -8.94 -14.58
C TYR A 260 -28.40 -7.92 -13.73
N THR A 261 -29.13 -6.97 -13.16
CA THR A 261 -28.59 -6.01 -12.20
C THR A 261 -28.79 -6.56 -10.80
N ILE A 262 -27.71 -6.72 -10.05
CA ILE A 262 -27.75 -7.17 -8.65
C ILE A 262 -27.64 -6.01 -7.69
N SER A 263 -28.16 -6.20 -6.47
CA SER A 263 -28.05 -5.20 -5.41
C SER A 263 -26.60 -5.04 -4.95
N TYR A 264 -26.25 -3.82 -4.51
CA TYR A 264 -24.93 -3.52 -3.94
C TYR A 264 -24.53 -4.50 -2.83
N ARG A 265 -25.48 -4.83 -1.94
CA ARG A 265 -25.27 -5.80 -0.84
C ARG A 265 -24.91 -7.19 -1.36
N LYS A 266 -25.60 -7.67 -2.40
CA LYS A 266 -25.32 -8.98 -3.02
C LYS A 266 -23.93 -9.00 -3.64
N ALA A 267 -23.58 -7.96 -4.41
CA ALA A 267 -22.26 -7.83 -5.03
C ALA A 267 -21.15 -7.73 -4.00
N TRP A 268 -21.36 -6.99 -2.90
CA TRP A 268 -20.41 -6.90 -1.79
C TRP A 268 -20.21 -8.25 -1.09
N LEU A 269 -21.29 -8.96 -0.77
CA LEU A 269 -21.21 -10.31 -0.19
C LEU A 269 -20.49 -11.29 -1.10
N ALA A 270 -20.79 -11.24 -2.40
CA ALA A 270 -20.12 -12.07 -3.41
C ALA A 270 -18.60 -11.78 -3.45
N LYS A 271 -18.22 -10.51 -3.40
CA LYS A 271 -16.78 -10.11 -3.28
C LYS A 271 -16.13 -10.71 -2.05
N GLN A 272 -16.76 -10.60 -0.86
CA GLN A 272 -16.19 -11.16 0.38
C GLN A 272 -16.05 -12.70 0.30
N LYS A 273 -17.05 -13.38 -0.26
CA LYS A 273 -16.99 -14.84 -0.47
C LYS A 273 -15.92 -15.24 -1.48
N SER A 274 -15.77 -14.48 -2.55
CA SER A 274 -14.72 -14.69 -3.56
C SER A 274 -13.33 -14.51 -2.98
N ILE A 275 -13.11 -13.47 -2.15
CA ILE A 275 -11.86 -13.26 -1.41
C ILE A 275 -11.57 -14.45 -0.49
N ALA A 276 -12.56 -14.90 0.29
CA ALA A 276 -12.39 -16.04 1.19
C ALA A 276 -12.04 -17.34 0.44
N LYS A 277 -12.69 -17.60 -0.69
CA LYS A 277 -12.39 -18.76 -1.55
C LYS A 277 -11.01 -18.69 -2.21
N GLY A 278 -10.53 -17.49 -2.56
CA GLY A 278 -9.25 -17.28 -3.25
C GLY A 278 -8.04 -17.19 -2.32
N PHE A 279 -8.22 -16.60 -1.13
CA PHE A 279 -7.14 -16.22 -0.22
C PHE A 279 -7.28 -16.79 1.19
N GLY A 280 -8.27 -17.64 1.44
CA GLY A 280 -8.58 -18.21 2.76
C GLY A 280 -9.52 -17.35 3.60
N ASP A 281 -10.10 -17.93 4.68
CA ASP A 281 -10.93 -17.19 5.63
C ASP A 281 -10.08 -16.34 6.59
N TRP A 282 -10.68 -15.27 7.09
CA TRP A 282 -10.03 -14.35 8.03
C TRP A 282 -9.62 -15.02 9.34
N LYS A 283 -10.42 -15.94 9.87
CA LYS A 283 -10.11 -16.63 11.11
C LYS A 283 -8.92 -17.58 10.92
N GLU A 284 -8.98 -18.41 9.89
CA GLU A 284 -7.92 -19.35 9.52
C GLU A 284 -6.62 -18.63 9.22
N SER A 285 -6.69 -17.47 8.59
CA SER A 285 -5.54 -16.64 8.25
C SER A 285 -4.74 -16.18 9.48
N TYR A 286 -5.41 -15.84 10.59
CA TYR A 286 -4.71 -15.52 11.85
C TYR A 286 -4.10 -16.76 12.51
N GLN A 287 -4.77 -17.89 12.45
CA GLN A 287 -4.29 -19.16 13.01
C GLN A 287 -3.08 -19.69 12.26
N ALA A 288 -3.08 -19.64 10.93
CA ALA A 288 -2.00 -20.14 10.10
C ALA A 288 -0.80 -19.18 10.00
N LEU A 289 -0.97 -17.89 10.35
CA LEU A 289 0.10 -16.89 10.25
C LEU A 289 1.38 -17.28 11.03
N PRO A 290 1.34 -17.63 12.32
CA PRO A 290 2.54 -17.96 13.06
C PRO A 290 3.23 -19.20 12.54
N TRP A 291 2.47 -20.19 12.09
CA TRP A 291 2.99 -21.39 11.47
C TRP A 291 3.73 -21.07 10.18
N TRP A 292 3.11 -20.29 9.27
CA TRP A 292 3.76 -19.87 8.04
C TRP A 292 5.05 -19.10 8.30
N LEU A 293 5.04 -18.18 9.26
CA LEU A 293 6.21 -17.37 9.62
C LEU A 293 7.32 -18.22 10.22
N SER A 294 7.00 -19.25 11.02
CA SER A 294 8.01 -20.17 11.58
C SER A 294 8.70 -21.00 10.49
N VAL A 295 7.91 -21.54 9.55
CA VAL A 295 8.45 -22.28 8.40
C VAL A 295 9.31 -21.37 7.51
N MET A 296 8.87 -20.15 7.27
CA MET A 296 9.63 -19.16 6.51
C MET A 296 10.99 -18.87 7.15
N VAL A 297 11.06 -18.72 8.47
CA VAL A 297 12.32 -18.50 9.18
C VAL A 297 13.22 -19.75 9.11
N GLN A 298 12.66 -20.96 9.22
CA GLN A 298 13.41 -22.21 9.08
C GLN A 298 13.99 -22.40 7.68
N LYS A 299 13.17 -22.18 6.63
CA LYS A 299 13.59 -22.33 5.23
C LYS A 299 14.53 -21.21 4.77
N MET A 300 14.48 -20.06 5.43
CA MET A 300 15.28 -18.87 5.10
C MET A 300 15.94 -18.29 6.37
N PRO A 301 16.99 -18.96 6.90
CA PRO A 301 17.68 -18.55 8.13
C PRO A 301 18.23 -17.13 8.02
N GLY A 302 18.06 -16.35 9.09
CA GLY A 302 18.40 -14.91 9.12
C GLY A 302 17.24 -13.99 8.76
N SER A 303 16.07 -14.52 8.38
CA SER A 303 14.83 -13.78 8.40
C SER A 303 14.42 -13.46 9.83
N VAL A 304 13.73 -12.36 10.04
CA VAL A 304 13.35 -11.86 11.37
C VAL A 304 11.84 -11.83 11.48
N VAL A 305 11.32 -12.38 12.57
CA VAL A 305 9.91 -12.30 12.94
C VAL A 305 9.83 -11.96 14.43
N GLN A 306 9.03 -10.96 14.78
CA GLN A 306 8.73 -10.59 16.16
C GLN A 306 7.22 -10.45 16.30
N ILE A 307 6.63 -11.20 17.23
CA ILE A 307 5.18 -11.19 17.46
C ILE A 307 4.91 -10.73 18.88
N GLU A 308 4.06 -9.71 19.02
CA GLU A 308 3.47 -9.30 20.29
C GLU A 308 2.03 -9.81 20.35
N THR A 309 1.68 -10.44 21.46
CA THR A 309 0.35 -10.99 21.72
C THR A 309 -0.24 -10.42 22.99
N ARG A 310 -1.57 -10.49 23.08
CA ARG A 310 -2.32 -10.20 24.32
C ARG A 310 -3.06 -11.46 24.76
N PRO A 311 -3.25 -11.66 26.07
CA PRO A 311 -4.07 -12.75 26.57
C PRO A 311 -5.53 -12.60 26.08
N LEU A 312 -6.19 -13.72 25.83
CA LEU A 312 -7.62 -13.79 25.58
C LEU A 312 -8.30 -14.25 26.87
N TYR A 313 -9.29 -13.50 27.34
CA TYR A 313 -10.06 -13.85 28.53
C TYR A 313 -11.46 -14.34 28.14
N ASN A 314 -11.89 -15.44 28.75
CA ASN A 314 -13.26 -15.94 28.75
C ASN A 314 -13.85 -15.66 30.13
N GLY A 315 -14.57 -14.52 30.29
CA GLY A 315 -14.90 -13.99 31.61
C GLY A 315 -13.64 -13.54 32.36
N ASN A 316 -13.32 -14.10 33.50
CA ASN A 316 -12.16 -13.78 34.34
C ASN A 316 -10.99 -14.75 34.14
N GLU A 317 -11.12 -15.79 33.33
CA GLU A 317 -10.09 -16.81 33.12
C GLU A 317 -9.36 -16.59 31.77
N GLU A 318 -8.02 -16.69 31.79
CA GLU A 318 -7.21 -16.64 30.57
C GLU A 318 -7.37 -17.94 29.79
N ALA A 319 -7.75 -17.83 28.51
CA ALA A 319 -7.87 -18.99 27.62
C ALA A 319 -6.49 -19.60 27.34
N GLN A 320 -6.28 -20.83 27.77
CA GLN A 320 -5.01 -21.55 27.57
C GLN A 320 -4.78 -21.85 26.08
N GLY A 321 -3.56 -21.65 25.62
CA GLY A 321 -3.15 -21.97 24.24
C GLY A 321 -3.68 -21.03 23.15
N VAL A 322 -4.49 -20.01 23.48
CA VAL A 322 -5.03 -19.04 22.51
C VAL A 322 -4.63 -17.63 22.91
N LYS A 323 -4.10 -16.88 21.97
CA LYS A 323 -3.67 -15.48 22.19
C LYS A 323 -4.20 -14.55 21.11
N ILE A 324 -4.44 -13.30 21.45
CA ILE A 324 -4.84 -12.25 20.51
C ILE A 324 -3.55 -11.71 19.84
N LEU A 325 -3.50 -11.72 18.51
CA LEU A 325 -2.42 -11.03 17.80
C LEU A 325 -2.54 -9.52 18.04
N HIS A 326 -1.49 -8.93 18.60
CA HIS A 326 -1.41 -7.50 18.83
C HIS A 326 -0.58 -6.83 17.74
N ARG A 327 0.67 -7.26 17.57
CA ARG A 327 1.60 -6.75 16.54
C ARG A 327 2.46 -7.86 15.98
N VAL A 328 2.85 -7.73 14.72
CA VAL A 328 3.85 -8.60 14.13
C VAL A 328 4.78 -7.78 13.24
N PHE A 329 6.09 -7.94 13.43
CA PHE A 329 7.16 -7.41 12.58
C PHE A 329 7.78 -8.56 11.80
N TRP A 330 8.08 -8.34 10.51
CA TRP A 330 8.83 -9.30 9.70
C TRP A 330 9.78 -8.61 8.73
N SER A 331 10.90 -9.27 8.47
CA SER A 331 11.86 -8.92 7.44
C SER A 331 12.51 -10.19 6.90
N PHE A 332 12.59 -10.31 5.60
CA PHE A 332 13.16 -11.49 4.95
C PHE A 332 14.69 -11.38 4.87
N ASN A 333 15.41 -12.51 5.01
CA ASN A 333 16.87 -12.52 4.99
C ASN A 333 17.47 -11.82 3.76
N PRO A 334 16.99 -12.04 2.50
CA PRO A 334 17.49 -11.31 1.35
C PRO A 334 17.39 -9.78 1.54
N CYS A 335 16.30 -9.28 2.11
CA CYS A 335 16.08 -7.86 2.37
C CYS A 335 17.01 -7.30 3.47
N VAL A 336 17.21 -8.05 4.57
CA VAL A 336 18.17 -7.69 5.63
C VAL A 336 19.59 -7.57 5.08
N ARG A 337 19.98 -8.49 4.20
CA ARG A 337 21.29 -8.48 3.57
C ARG A 337 21.44 -7.42 2.50
N ALA A 338 20.39 -7.19 1.71
CA ALA A 338 20.34 -6.17 0.67
C ALA A 338 20.61 -4.76 1.22
N PHE A 339 20.05 -4.43 2.38
CA PHE A 339 20.23 -3.09 2.97
C PHE A 339 21.68 -2.70 3.18
N ARG A 340 22.58 -3.65 3.41
CA ARG A 340 24.03 -3.39 3.58
C ARG A 340 24.66 -2.76 2.34
N HIS A 341 24.07 -2.98 1.17
CA HIS A 341 24.52 -2.53 -0.15
C HIS A 341 23.59 -1.49 -0.77
N CYS A 342 22.60 -1.02 -0.03
CA CYS A 342 21.76 0.11 -0.38
C CYS A 342 22.35 1.42 0.15
N LYS A 343 21.88 2.54 -0.40
CA LYS A 343 22.14 3.86 0.20
C LYS A 343 21.82 3.80 1.70
N PRO A 344 22.65 4.37 2.58
CA PRO A 344 22.40 4.38 4.01
C PRO A 344 21.26 5.36 4.37
N LEU A 345 20.12 5.14 3.76
CA LEU A 345 18.89 5.92 3.92
C LEU A 345 17.71 4.97 3.96
N VAL A 346 16.85 5.14 4.94
CA VAL A 346 15.56 4.46 5.01
C VAL A 346 14.43 5.47 4.97
N GLN A 347 13.37 5.13 4.26
CA GLN A 347 12.11 5.87 4.34
C GLN A 347 11.09 4.99 5.03
N VAL A 348 10.37 5.54 5.99
CA VAL A 348 9.32 4.84 6.72
C VAL A 348 8.00 5.57 6.60
N ASP A 349 6.94 4.82 6.41
CA ASP A 349 5.59 5.35 6.30
C ASP A 349 4.57 4.27 6.66
N ARG A 350 3.32 4.63 6.71
CA ARG A 350 2.19 3.77 7.06
C ARG A 350 1.19 3.63 5.93
N THR A 351 0.46 2.54 5.95
CA THR A 351 -0.73 2.39 5.11
C THR A 351 -1.83 1.67 5.88
N HIS A 352 -3.07 2.14 5.72
CA HIS A 352 -4.22 1.55 6.41
C HIS A 352 -4.67 0.25 5.72
N LEU A 353 -5.11 -0.71 6.52
CA LEU A 353 -5.77 -1.91 6.04
C LEU A 353 -7.27 -1.66 5.88
N TYR A 354 -7.84 -2.15 4.79
CA TYR A 354 -9.25 -1.98 4.45
C TYR A 354 -10.10 -3.25 4.59
N GLY A 355 -9.51 -4.34 5.08
CA GLY A 355 -10.18 -5.62 5.26
C GLY A 355 -11.20 -5.67 6.40
N LYS A 356 -11.54 -6.87 6.84
CA LYS A 356 -12.51 -7.14 7.92
C LYS A 356 -12.13 -6.52 9.27
N TYR A 357 -10.81 -6.42 9.52
CA TYR A 357 -10.24 -5.81 10.73
C TYR A 357 -9.52 -4.53 10.36
N LYS A 358 -9.64 -3.51 11.20
CA LYS A 358 -8.84 -2.30 11.15
C LYS A 358 -7.39 -2.67 11.49
N GLY A 359 -6.45 -1.87 11.05
CA GLY A 359 -5.04 -2.04 11.35
C GLY A 359 -4.22 -1.16 10.42
N THR A 360 -2.94 -1.08 10.72
CA THR A 360 -1.98 -0.29 9.96
C THR A 360 -0.80 -1.17 9.60
N LEU A 361 -0.39 -1.12 8.35
CA LEU A 361 0.86 -1.72 7.90
C LEU A 361 1.93 -0.63 7.89
N LEU A 362 2.95 -0.77 8.72
CA LEU A 362 4.16 0.06 8.71
C LEU A 362 5.17 -0.59 7.78
N VAL A 363 5.80 0.22 6.94
CA VAL A 363 6.73 -0.24 5.91
C VAL A 363 8.02 0.56 5.99
N ALA A 364 9.17 -0.09 5.85
CA ALA A 364 10.46 0.54 5.64
C ALA A 364 11.00 0.16 4.26
N VAL A 365 11.49 1.15 3.55
CA VAL A 365 12.14 0.97 2.25
C VAL A 365 13.53 1.59 2.25
N ALA A 366 14.41 1.02 1.44
CA ALA A 366 15.71 1.55 1.07
C ALA A 366 15.80 1.70 -0.44
N GLN A 367 16.92 2.20 -0.94
CA GLN A 367 17.16 2.36 -2.37
C GLN A 367 18.57 1.89 -2.73
N ASP A 368 18.69 1.14 -3.82
CA ASP A 368 19.98 0.74 -4.36
C ASP A 368 20.67 1.88 -5.14
N GLY A 369 21.87 1.65 -5.61
CA GLY A 369 22.64 2.60 -6.43
C GLY A 369 22.06 2.84 -7.83
N ASN A 370 21.04 2.10 -8.26
CA ASN A 370 20.34 2.30 -9.52
C ASN A 370 18.94 2.90 -9.31
N GLN A 371 18.67 3.46 -8.13
CA GLN A 371 17.38 4.04 -7.71
C GLN A 371 16.21 3.03 -7.63
N ASN A 372 16.47 1.72 -7.66
CA ASN A 372 15.42 0.75 -7.41
C ASN A 372 15.04 0.73 -5.92
N ILE A 373 13.73 0.65 -5.66
CA ILE A 373 13.21 0.60 -4.29
C ILE A 373 13.32 -0.84 -3.77
N VAL A 374 13.85 -0.99 -2.58
CA VAL A 374 13.98 -2.26 -1.87
C VAL A 374 13.18 -2.19 -0.58
N LEU A 375 12.13 -3.00 -0.48
CA LEU A 375 11.40 -3.12 0.79
C LEU A 375 12.25 -3.93 1.76
N ILE A 376 12.47 -3.38 2.95
CA ILE A 376 13.40 -3.98 3.92
C ILE A 376 12.71 -4.53 5.17
N ALA A 377 11.58 -3.96 5.59
CA ALA A 377 10.84 -4.45 6.74
C ALA A 377 9.36 -4.02 6.71
N PHE A 378 8.55 -4.78 7.44
CA PHE A 378 7.12 -4.57 7.59
C PHE A 378 6.70 -4.78 9.05
N ALA A 379 5.65 -4.10 9.48
CA ALA A 379 4.93 -4.47 10.68
C ALA A 379 3.42 -4.25 10.52
N LEU A 380 2.64 -5.23 10.99
CA LEU A 380 1.21 -5.09 11.15
C LEU A 380 0.94 -4.72 12.61
N VAL A 381 0.24 -3.60 12.80
CA VAL A 381 -0.02 -3.02 14.10
C VAL A 381 -1.50 -2.59 14.22
N GLU A 382 -1.95 -2.32 15.43
CA GLU A 382 -3.33 -1.93 15.74
C GLU A 382 -3.74 -0.57 15.16
N GLY A 383 -2.78 0.33 15.01
CA GLY A 383 -2.97 1.70 14.54
C GLY A 383 -1.71 2.54 14.59
N GLU A 384 -1.82 3.82 14.31
CA GLU A 384 -0.71 4.76 14.33
C GLU A 384 -0.48 5.33 15.74
N THR A 385 0.00 4.50 16.64
CA THR A 385 0.33 4.89 18.02
C THR A 385 1.84 5.03 18.24
N ALA A 386 2.23 5.77 19.28
CA ALA A 386 3.64 5.87 19.66
C ALA A 386 4.26 4.51 20.01
N ASP A 387 3.48 3.61 20.62
CA ASP A 387 3.93 2.26 20.95
C ASP A 387 4.10 1.38 19.72
N ALA A 388 3.21 1.51 18.73
CA ALA A 388 3.31 0.81 17.44
C ALA A 388 4.56 1.25 16.65
N TRP A 389 4.82 2.55 16.57
CA TRP A 389 6.04 3.09 15.96
C TRP A 389 7.29 2.69 16.74
N HIS A 390 7.26 2.72 18.08
CA HIS A 390 8.39 2.27 18.88
C HIS A 390 8.70 0.79 18.66
N PHE A 391 7.69 -0.07 18.65
CA PHE A 391 7.83 -1.49 18.29
C PHE A 391 8.49 -1.66 16.92
N PHE A 392 8.01 -0.96 15.90
CA PHE A 392 8.55 -1.04 14.55
C PHE A 392 9.98 -0.54 14.45
N LEU A 393 10.25 0.68 14.92
CA LEU A 393 11.56 1.34 14.82
C LEU A 393 12.64 0.59 15.64
N ARG A 394 12.28 0.05 16.80
CA ARG A 394 13.18 -0.78 17.61
C ARG A 394 13.58 -2.06 16.85
N ASN A 395 12.61 -2.79 16.31
CA ASN A 395 12.91 -4.01 15.55
C ASN A 395 13.67 -3.71 14.26
N LEU A 396 13.32 -2.64 13.55
CA LEU A 396 14.02 -2.17 12.36
C LEU A 396 15.49 -1.89 12.67
N ARG A 397 15.79 -1.15 13.76
CA ARG A 397 17.14 -0.80 14.18
C ARG A 397 17.95 -2.01 14.62
N MET A 398 17.36 -2.87 15.43
CA MET A 398 18.02 -4.04 15.99
C MET A 398 18.39 -5.08 14.92
N HIS A 399 17.50 -5.30 13.96
CA HIS A 399 17.62 -6.46 13.06
C HIS A 399 18.04 -6.11 11.64
N VAL A 400 17.67 -4.96 11.11
CA VAL A 400 17.86 -4.59 9.71
C VAL A 400 18.87 -3.46 9.54
N VAL A 401 18.61 -2.31 10.18
CA VAL A 401 19.40 -1.08 10.04
C VAL A 401 20.47 -1.01 11.13
N ARG A 402 21.47 -1.87 11.06
CA ARG A 402 22.50 -2.00 12.10
C ARG A 402 23.66 -1.04 11.98
N LYS A 403 23.86 -0.43 10.78
CA LYS A 403 24.92 0.56 10.54
C LYS A 403 24.59 1.88 11.21
N ASP A 404 25.61 2.57 11.71
CA ASP A 404 25.51 3.97 12.11
C ASP A 404 25.65 4.89 10.89
N GLY A 405 25.26 6.16 11.03
CA GLY A 405 25.30 7.13 9.94
C GLY A 405 24.15 7.02 8.95
N VAL A 406 23.03 6.39 9.34
CA VAL A 406 21.89 6.19 8.45
C VAL A 406 20.91 7.36 8.55
N GLY A 407 20.47 7.89 7.40
CA GLY A 407 19.33 8.81 7.32
C GLY A 407 18.00 8.07 7.45
N MET A 408 17.03 8.67 8.15
CA MET A 408 15.65 8.19 8.17
C MET A 408 14.70 9.33 7.79
N ILE A 409 13.91 9.14 6.75
CA ILE A 409 12.87 10.10 6.34
C ILE A 409 11.51 9.54 6.72
N SER A 410 10.72 10.34 7.43
CA SER A 410 9.34 10.02 7.78
C SER A 410 8.46 11.26 7.66
N ASP A 411 7.16 11.07 7.86
CA ASP A 411 6.28 12.17 8.14
C ASP A 411 6.57 12.79 9.53
N ARG A 412 6.10 14.01 9.76
CA ARG A 412 6.27 14.73 11.04
C ARG A 412 5.09 14.43 11.98
N HIS A 413 4.78 13.16 12.19
CA HIS A 413 3.70 12.77 13.09
C HIS A 413 4.20 12.64 14.53
N GLU A 414 3.38 13.04 15.51
CA GLU A 414 3.77 13.04 16.92
C GLU A 414 4.05 11.65 17.49
N SER A 415 3.34 10.61 16.99
CA SER A 415 3.61 9.22 17.38
C SER A 415 5.00 8.74 16.97
N ILE A 416 5.51 9.18 15.80
CA ILE A 416 6.88 8.87 15.35
C ILE A 416 7.88 9.61 16.24
N ARG A 417 7.63 10.89 16.53
CA ARG A 417 8.48 11.69 17.42
C ARG A 417 8.61 11.05 18.80
N ALA A 418 7.49 10.64 19.39
CA ALA A 418 7.48 9.96 20.67
C ALA A 418 8.25 8.63 20.63
N ALA A 419 8.12 7.87 19.55
CA ALA A 419 8.83 6.61 19.36
C ALA A 419 10.36 6.82 19.21
N VAL A 420 10.78 7.82 18.43
CA VAL A 420 12.19 8.20 18.25
C VAL A 420 12.79 8.67 19.58
N ASN A 421 12.07 9.49 20.35
CA ASN A 421 12.56 9.96 21.68
C ASN A 421 12.71 8.80 22.67
N ARG A 422 11.84 7.78 22.62
CA ARG A 422 11.92 6.57 23.47
C ARG A 422 13.01 5.59 23.02
N SER A 423 13.62 5.78 21.86
CA SER A 423 14.59 4.82 21.30
C SER A 423 15.97 4.83 21.96
N GLY A 424 16.19 5.66 22.99
CA GLY A 424 17.47 5.75 23.68
C GLY A 424 18.64 6.23 22.80
N GLY A 425 18.35 7.06 21.79
CA GLY A 425 19.35 7.60 20.86
C GLY A 425 19.61 6.76 19.61
N ASP A 426 18.93 5.63 19.43
CA ASP A 426 19.11 4.74 18.27
C ASP A 426 18.81 5.44 16.93
N TRP A 427 17.90 6.41 16.93
CA TRP A 427 17.50 7.20 15.78
C TRP A 427 17.93 8.67 15.88
N GLN A 428 19.02 8.92 16.59
CA GLN A 428 19.63 10.25 16.77
C GLN A 428 21.12 10.22 16.42
N PRO A 429 21.70 11.36 16.02
CA PRO A 429 23.14 11.46 15.76
C PRO A 429 23.99 10.99 16.96
N PRO A 430 25.12 10.31 16.72
CA PRO A 430 25.72 9.96 15.41
C PRO A 430 25.19 8.65 14.80
N ARG A 431 24.27 7.96 15.47
CA ARG A 431 23.76 6.65 15.00
C ARG A 431 22.84 6.78 13.80
N ALA A 432 21.93 7.75 13.81
CA ALA A 432 21.03 8.02 12.70
C ALA A 432 20.60 9.49 12.67
N TRP A 433 20.18 9.95 11.49
CA TRP A 433 19.65 11.29 11.27
C TRP A 433 18.18 11.18 10.88
N TRP A 434 17.30 11.57 11.83
CA TRP A 434 15.87 11.58 11.57
C TRP A 434 15.45 12.88 10.90
N MET A 435 14.82 12.78 9.75
CA MET A 435 14.49 13.90 8.86
C MET A 435 13.03 13.80 8.41
N PHE A 436 12.41 14.94 8.09
CA PHE A 436 11.01 15.02 7.71
C PHE A 436 10.82 15.07 6.19
N CYS A 437 9.74 14.49 5.74
CA CYS A 437 9.28 14.58 4.36
C CYS A 437 8.84 16.02 4.04
N ILE A 438 9.42 16.63 3.00
CA ILE A 438 9.13 18.03 2.64
C ILE A 438 7.69 18.22 2.18
N ARG A 439 7.06 17.22 1.55
CA ARG A 439 5.65 17.27 1.18
C ARG A 439 4.74 17.44 2.39
N HIS A 440 4.98 16.66 3.43
CA HIS A 440 4.23 16.76 4.68
C HIS A 440 4.47 18.11 5.38
N ILE A 441 5.69 18.66 5.30
CA ILE A 441 5.98 20.02 5.79
C ILE A 441 5.18 21.07 5.01
N GLY A 442 5.23 21.01 3.67
CA GLY A 442 4.45 21.91 2.81
C GLY A 442 2.95 21.80 3.07
N SER A 443 2.41 20.60 3.22
CA SER A 443 1.00 20.37 3.54
C SER A 443 0.63 20.91 4.94
N ASN A 444 1.49 20.74 5.92
CA ASN A 444 1.29 21.27 7.28
C ASN A 444 1.33 22.80 7.30
N PHE A 445 2.25 23.41 6.52
CA PHE A 445 2.29 24.85 6.32
C PHE A 445 1.00 25.38 5.69
N LEU A 446 0.55 24.75 4.61
CA LEU A 446 -0.71 25.11 3.93
C LEU A 446 -1.92 25.00 4.87
N ARG A 447 -1.95 23.96 5.72
CA ARG A 447 -3.02 23.81 6.72
C ARG A 447 -3.01 24.91 7.76
N ALA A 448 -1.81 25.30 8.24
CA ALA A 448 -1.66 26.34 9.26
C ALA A 448 -2.02 27.71 8.72
N PHE A 449 -1.57 28.06 7.53
CA PHE A 449 -1.64 29.43 7.01
C PHE A 449 -2.57 29.62 5.81
N LYS A 450 -2.97 28.54 5.12
CA LYS A 450 -3.87 28.57 3.95
C LYS A 450 -3.38 29.45 2.78
N VAL A 451 -2.06 29.54 2.58
CA VAL A 451 -1.41 30.39 1.57
C VAL A 451 -0.64 29.54 0.56
N PRO A 452 -1.26 29.10 -0.57
CA PRO A 452 -0.65 28.14 -1.51
C PRO A 452 0.66 28.61 -2.14
N HIS A 453 0.79 29.90 -2.51
CA HIS A 453 2.00 30.43 -3.14
C HIS A 453 3.21 30.41 -2.19
N LEU A 454 3.01 30.62 -0.87
CA LEU A 454 4.08 30.49 0.11
C LEU A 454 4.41 29.03 0.44
N GLN A 455 3.48 28.11 0.27
CA GLN A 455 3.79 26.66 0.36
C GLN A 455 4.89 26.28 -0.62
N LYS A 456 4.82 26.74 -1.87
CA LYS A 456 5.87 26.50 -2.87
C LYS A 456 7.22 27.05 -2.42
N LEU A 457 7.23 28.26 -1.86
CA LEU A 457 8.44 28.88 -1.33
C LEU A 457 9.03 28.07 -0.16
N VAL A 458 8.20 27.57 0.77
CA VAL A 458 8.65 26.69 1.87
C VAL A 458 9.26 25.40 1.33
N VAL A 459 8.66 24.82 0.31
CA VAL A 459 9.22 23.63 -0.35
C VAL A 459 10.57 23.95 -0.99
N ASN A 460 10.70 25.08 -1.72
CA ASN A 460 11.97 25.49 -2.32
C ASN A 460 13.05 25.73 -1.26
N ILE A 461 12.70 26.34 -0.11
CA ILE A 461 13.62 26.48 1.03
C ILE A 461 14.14 25.11 1.46
N GLY A 462 13.25 24.10 1.55
CA GLY A 462 13.66 22.74 1.92
C GLY A 462 14.62 22.09 0.91
N TYR A 463 14.44 22.36 -0.37
CA TYR A 463 15.30 21.84 -1.44
C TYR A 463 16.57 22.64 -1.67
N SER A 464 16.79 23.77 -1.00
CA SER A 464 18.02 24.54 -1.12
C SER A 464 19.23 23.66 -0.80
N ARG A 465 20.15 23.51 -1.77
CA ARG A 465 21.32 22.62 -1.69
C ARG A 465 22.51 23.28 -0.99
N MET A 466 22.54 24.60 -1.03
CA MET A 466 23.59 25.41 -0.46
C MET A 466 23.00 26.40 0.56
N VAL A 467 23.83 26.81 1.51
CA VAL A 467 23.42 27.75 2.58
C VAL A 467 23.03 29.11 1.98
N GLU A 468 23.71 29.55 0.92
CA GLU A 468 23.41 30.81 0.22
C GLU A 468 22.03 30.76 -0.42
N GLU A 469 21.69 29.67 -1.12
CA GLU A 469 20.38 29.44 -1.71
C GLU A 469 19.28 29.43 -0.64
N TYR A 470 19.53 28.75 0.46
CA TYR A 470 18.65 28.76 1.63
C TYR A 470 18.42 30.18 2.13
N ASN A 471 19.48 30.96 2.36
CA ASN A 471 19.40 32.31 2.90
C ASN A 471 18.55 33.23 1.99
N ILE A 472 18.74 33.13 0.67
CA ILE A 472 17.97 33.89 -0.30
C ILE A 472 16.47 33.54 -0.22
N ASN A 473 16.15 32.25 -0.24
CA ASN A 473 14.76 31.80 -0.19
C ASN A 473 14.10 32.04 1.14
N TYR A 474 14.84 31.88 2.25
CA TYR A 474 14.35 32.14 3.60
C TYR A 474 14.06 33.63 3.82
N LYS A 475 14.92 34.53 3.38
CA LYS A 475 14.70 35.98 3.44
C LYS A 475 13.45 36.39 2.68
N ARG A 476 13.20 35.80 1.50
CA ARG A 476 11.96 36.03 0.75
C ARG A 476 10.72 35.60 1.54
N LEU A 477 10.80 34.52 2.34
CA LEU A 477 9.70 34.08 3.19
C LEU A 477 9.50 35.03 4.37
N GLU A 478 10.58 35.46 5.01
CA GLU A 478 10.58 36.41 6.14
C GLU A 478 9.96 37.77 5.76
N GLU A 479 10.31 38.28 4.58
CA GLU A 479 9.71 39.52 4.01
C GLU A 479 8.19 39.41 3.77
N ARG A 480 7.65 38.19 3.65
CA ARG A 480 6.19 37.96 3.50
C ARG A 480 5.46 37.85 4.83
N GLY A 481 6.18 37.71 5.93
CA GLY A 481 5.66 37.71 7.28
C GLY A 481 6.47 36.87 8.26
N GLU A 482 6.86 37.48 9.36
CA GLU A 482 7.66 36.87 10.44
C GLU A 482 7.05 35.59 11.03
N ALA A 483 5.70 35.47 11.02
CA ALA A 483 5.00 34.29 11.51
C ALA A 483 5.34 33.03 10.69
N TYR A 484 5.56 33.19 9.38
CA TYR A 484 5.94 32.09 8.49
C TYR A 484 7.38 31.62 8.77
N ALA A 485 8.30 32.56 8.95
CA ALA A 485 9.67 32.29 9.29
C ALA A 485 9.79 31.57 10.63
N ARG A 486 9.16 32.09 11.70
CA ARG A 486 9.12 31.46 13.03
C ARG A 486 8.55 30.04 13.01
N TRP A 487 7.54 29.78 12.14
CA TRP A 487 7.00 28.43 12.00
C TRP A 487 8.02 27.47 11.39
N CYS A 488 8.81 27.92 10.42
CA CYS A 488 9.88 27.14 9.81
C CYS A 488 11.03 26.87 10.81
N ASP A 489 11.42 27.89 11.59
CA ASP A 489 12.49 27.78 12.60
C ASP A 489 12.16 26.77 13.69
N ALA A 490 10.88 26.70 14.09
CA ALA A 490 10.38 25.72 15.06
C ALA A 490 10.53 24.26 14.62
N ILE A 491 10.78 24.00 13.33
CA ILE A 491 11.01 22.64 12.81
C ILE A 491 12.46 22.19 13.07
N GLY A 492 13.42 23.11 12.96
CA GLY A 492 14.86 22.84 13.05
C GLY A 492 15.46 22.44 11.70
N LEU A 493 16.43 23.22 11.20
CA LEU A 493 16.96 23.15 9.83
C LEU A 493 17.44 21.75 9.41
N ARG A 494 18.14 21.03 10.29
CA ARG A 494 18.67 19.68 10.03
C ARG A 494 17.60 18.66 9.65
N HIS A 495 16.36 18.90 10.09
CA HIS A 495 15.27 17.96 9.88
C HIS A 495 14.59 18.10 8.53
N TRP A 496 14.74 19.21 7.81
CA TRP A 496 13.94 19.43 6.61
C TRP A 496 14.63 20.20 5.47
N VAL A 497 15.77 20.85 5.70
CA VAL A 497 16.50 21.59 4.65
C VAL A 497 17.69 20.78 4.18
N LEU A 498 17.84 20.63 2.87
CA LEU A 498 18.86 19.80 2.24
C LEU A 498 20.28 20.31 2.50
N ALA A 499 20.47 21.65 2.49
CA ALA A 499 21.77 22.26 2.79
C ALA A 499 22.35 21.95 4.18
N PHE A 500 21.50 21.50 5.12
CA PHE A 500 21.88 21.25 6.51
C PHE A 500 21.75 19.77 6.93
N ASP A 501 21.59 18.85 5.96
CA ASP A 501 21.39 17.43 6.21
C ASP A 501 22.66 16.61 6.33
N GLU A 502 23.81 17.26 6.18
CA GLU A 502 25.15 16.64 6.20
C GLU A 502 25.29 15.50 5.14
N GLY A 503 24.45 15.53 4.08
CA GLY A 503 24.42 14.52 3.01
C GLY A 503 23.70 13.22 3.39
N HIS A 504 23.00 13.17 4.53
CA HIS A 504 22.32 11.97 5.00
C HIS A 504 21.00 11.67 4.25
N ARG A 505 20.46 12.62 3.47
CA ARG A 505 19.29 12.42 2.60
C ARG A 505 19.61 11.79 1.25
N TRP A 506 20.85 11.85 0.80
CA TRP A 506 21.20 11.38 -0.55
C TRP A 506 20.36 12.01 -1.66
N GLY A 507 19.97 13.25 -1.50
CA GLY A 507 19.09 13.96 -2.43
C GLY A 507 17.60 13.66 -2.29
N HIS A 508 17.19 12.80 -1.35
CA HIS A 508 15.79 12.46 -1.14
C HIS A 508 15.11 13.38 -0.11
N MET A 509 14.05 14.04 -0.53
CA MET A 509 13.33 15.00 0.31
C MET A 509 11.96 14.52 0.77
N THR A 510 11.49 13.39 0.23
CA THR A 510 10.13 12.89 0.43
C THR A 510 10.09 11.43 0.86
N THR A 511 8.91 10.97 1.30
CA THR A 511 8.58 9.56 1.52
C THR A 511 7.96 8.90 0.27
N ASN A 512 8.11 9.50 -0.91
CA ASN A 512 7.50 9.01 -2.15
C ASN A 512 7.84 7.54 -2.47
N LEU A 513 9.04 7.07 -2.06
CA LEU A 513 9.40 5.66 -2.29
C LEU A 513 8.46 4.71 -1.55
N VAL A 514 8.04 5.05 -0.32
CA VAL A 514 7.07 4.22 0.43
C VAL A 514 5.67 4.39 -0.14
N GLU A 515 5.29 5.61 -0.57
CA GLU A 515 3.99 5.86 -1.19
C GLU A 515 3.82 5.05 -2.48
N CYS A 516 4.88 4.94 -3.30
CA CYS A 516 4.88 4.03 -4.45
C CYS A 516 4.60 2.58 -4.05
N ILE A 517 5.23 2.10 -2.96
CA ILE A 517 4.98 0.76 -2.43
C ILE A 517 3.56 0.63 -1.88
N ASN A 518 3.03 1.65 -1.22
CA ASN A 518 1.65 1.66 -0.76
C ASN A 518 0.66 1.51 -1.94
N SER A 519 0.98 2.06 -3.11
CA SER A 519 0.21 1.85 -4.34
C SER A 519 0.31 0.42 -4.85
N VAL A 520 1.51 -0.19 -4.83
CA VAL A 520 1.73 -1.60 -5.20
C VAL A 520 1.00 -2.55 -4.25
N LEU A 521 0.96 -2.24 -2.95
CA LEU A 521 0.28 -3.04 -1.94
C LEU A 521 -1.22 -2.74 -1.82
N LYS A 522 -1.78 -1.82 -2.61
CA LYS A 522 -3.17 -1.36 -2.52
C LYS A 522 -4.16 -2.53 -2.52
N ASP A 523 -3.95 -3.51 -3.38
CA ASP A 523 -4.83 -4.65 -3.54
C ASP A 523 -4.69 -5.64 -2.39
N ALA A 524 -3.46 -5.81 -1.88
CA ALA A 524 -3.16 -6.68 -0.75
C ALA A 524 -3.74 -6.17 0.58
N ARG A 525 -4.00 -4.87 0.74
CA ARG A 525 -4.55 -4.27 1.97
C ARG A 525 -5.96 -4.71 2.33
N ASN A 526 -6.69 -5.30 1.39
CA ASN A 526 -8.03 -5.85 1.59
C ASN A 526 -8.01 -7.34 1.94
N LEU A 527 -6.86 -7.99 1.87
CA LEU A 527 -6.71 -9.44 2.05
C LEU A 527 -6.64 -9.84 3.52
N PRO A 528 -6.93 -11.10 3.84
CA PRO A 528 -6.60 -11.70 5.13
C PRO A 528 -5.09 -11.58 5.45
N VAL A 529 -4.75 -11.51 6.74
CA VAL A 529 -3.40 -11.15 7.19
C VAL A 529 -2.30 -12.06 6.62
N LEU A 530 -2.52 -13.37 6.56
CA LEU A 530 -1.56 -14.31 5.96
C LEU A 530 -1.38 -14.06 4.46
N ALA A 531 -2.46 -13.81 3.74
CA ALA A 531 -2.41 -13.50 2.31
C ALA A 531 -1.64 -12.20 2.04
N LEU A 532 -1.80 -11.17 2.90
CA LEU A 532 -1.01 -9.95 2.85
C LEU A 532 0.49 -10.24 3.03
N VAL A 533 0.88 -11.02 4.05
CA VAL A 533 2.29 -11.38 4.31
C VAL A 533 2.86 -12.19 3.14
N ARG A 534 2.12 -13.18 2.65
CA ARG A 534 2.52 -13.98 1.46
C ARG A 534 2.68 -13.11 0.22
N ALA A 535 1.80 -12.14 0.00
CA ALA A 535 1.92 -11.21 -1.12
C ALA A 535 3.25 -10.43 -1.07
N THR A 536 3.69 -9.97 0.11
CA THR A 536 5.00 -9.30 0.24
C THR A 536 6.17 -10.26 -0.09
N TYR A 537 6.05 -11.51 0.32
CA TYR A 537 7.07 -12.54 0.06
C TYR A 537 7.25 -12.82 -1.44
N TYR A 538 6.17 -13.13 -2.14
CA TYR A 538 6.23 -13.48 -3.57
C TYR A 538 6.63 -12.29 -4.45
N ARG A 539 6.12 -11.09 -4.14
CA ARG A 539 6.50 -9.86 -4.87
C ARG A 539 7.98 -9.53 -4.72
N LEU A 540 8.53 -9.72 -3.51
CA LEU A 540 9.96 -9.51 -3.30
C LEU A 540 10.81 -10.58 -3.97
N ASN A 541 10.38 -11.84 -3.96
CA ASN A 541 11.05 -12.89 -4.71
C ASN A 541 11.13 -12.53 -6.21
N GLU A 542 10.03 -12.14 -6.82
CA GLU A 542 9.99 -11.71 -8.22
C GLU A 542 10.91 -10.52 -8.49
N LEU A 543 10.85 -9.48 -7.63
CA LEU A 543 11.72 -8.31 -7.72
C LEU A 543 13.20 -8.70 -7.68
N PHE A 544 13.59 -9.51 -6.70
CA PHE A 544 14.99 -9.91 -6.52
C PHE A 544 15.49 -10.76 -7.69
N THR A 545 14.68 -11.71 -8.17
CA THR A 545 15.02 -12.55 -9.32
C THR A 545 15.25 -11.71 -10.58
N ARG A 546 14.32 -10.81 -10.91
CA ARG A 546 14.42 -9.95 -12.07
C ARG A 546 15.61 -8.99 -11.97
N LYS A 547 15.76 -8.30 -10.84
CA LYS A 547 16.85 -7.33 -10.65
C LYS A 547 18.23 -8.00 -10.54
N SER A 548 18.29 -9.23 -10.07
CA SER A 548 19.52 -10.04 -10.13
C SER A 548 19.93 -10.28 -11.58
N ALA A 549 19.01 -10.74 -12.43
CA ALA A 549 19.27 -10.96 -13.87
C ALA A 549 19.70 -9.68 -14.58
N GLU A 550 18.92 -8.59 -14.45
CA GLU A 550 19.23 -7.28 -15.05
C GLU A 550 20.62 -6.78 -14.64
N SER A 551 20.98 -6.89 -13.36
CA SER A 551 22.27 -6.44 -12.84
C SER A 551 23.43 -7.31 -13.32
N TYR A 552 23.19 -8.60 -13.51
CA TYR A 552 24.18 -9.53 -14.05
C TYR A 552 24.49 -9.24 -15.52
N GLU A 553 23.44 -9.10 -16.34
CA GLU A 553 23.56 -8.77 -17.77
C GLU A 553 24.27 -7.46 -18.00
N ARG A 554 23.90 -6.41 -17.26
CA ARG A 554 24.54 -5.10 -17.36
C ARG A 554 26.04 -5.17 -17.01
N LYS A 555 26.41 -5.90 -15.95
CA LYS A 555 27.79 -6.11 -15.59
C LYS A 555 28.54 -6.90 -16.65
N ARG A 556 27.91 -7.94 -17.25
CA ARG A 556 28.48 -8.74 -18.33
C ARG A 556 28.72 -7.91 -19.59
N ALA A 557 27.85 -6.94 -19.86
CA ALA A 557 27.99 -6.00 -20.94
C ALA A 557 29.12 -4.95 -20.71
N GLY A 558 29.89 -5.05 -19.60
CA GLY A 558 31.04 -4.20 -19.32
C GLY A 558 30.76 -2.87 -18.66
N TYR A 559 29.50 -2.58 -18.27
CA TYR A 559 29.18 -1.32 -17.61
C TYR A 559 29.71 -1.29 -16.17
N THR A 560 30.44 -0.23 -15.85
CA THR A 560 30.99 0.03 -14.52
C THR A 560 29.93 0.56 -13.55
N TYR A 561 29.07 1.45 -14.04
CA TYR A 561 28.09 2.17 -13.24
C TYR A 561 26.64 1.74 -13.52
N SER A 562 25.76 2.02 -12.56
CA SER A 562 24.32 1.88 -12.71
C SER A 562 23.80 2.74 -13.88
N VAL A 563 22.60 2.43 -14.39
CA VAL A 563 21.98 3.23 -15.47
C VAL A 563 21.82 4.69 -15.02
N PHE A 564 21.33 4.87 -13.79
CA PHE A 564 21.15 6.20 -13.22
C PHE A 564 22.44 7.01 -13.17
N ALA A 565 23.52 6.45 -12.59
CA ALA A 565 24.79 7.16 -12.48
C ALA A 565 25.41 7.42 -13.86
N GLN A 566 25.32 6.47 -14.78
CA GLN A 566 25.82 6.62 -16.15
C GLN A 566 25.14 7.80 -16.85
N GLN A 567 23.81 7.89 -16.82
CA GLN A 567 23.06 9.00 -17.42
C GLN A 567 23.41 10.35 -16.80
N ARG A 568 23.58 10.40 -15.45
CA ARG A 568 23.99 11.63 -14.76
C ARG A 568 25.39 12.09 -15.14
N ILE A 569 26.32 11.16 -15.25
CA ILE A 569 27.72 11.44 -15.65
C ILE A 569 27.73 11.91 -17.09
N GLU A 570 27.05 11.24 -18.01
CA GLU A 570 26.99 11.62 -19.43
C GLU A 570 26.38 13.02 -19.60
N ALA A 571 25.29 13.33 -18.93
CA ALA A 571 24.70 14.68 -18.94
C ALA A 571 25.68 15.74 -18.39
N SER A 572 26.40 15.43 -17.30
CA SER A 572 27.41 16.32 -16.74
C SER A 572 28.61 16.51 -17.68
N MET A 573 29.03 15.47 -18.41
CA MET A 573 30.11 15.55 -19.40
C MET A 573 29.74 16.46 -20.58
N GLN A 574 28.52 16.33 -21.11
CA GLN A 574 28.04 17.19 -22.20
C GLN A 574 28.04 18.67 -21.81
N GLN A 575 27.71 18.99 -20.57
CA GLN A 575 27.63 20.36 -20.06
C GLN A 575 29.01 20.92 -19.63
N ALA A 576 29.98 20.06 -19.33
CA ALA A 576 31.29 20.46 -18.83
C ALA A 576 32.12 21.25 -19.84
N GLY A 577 31.87 21.09 -21.15
CA GLY A 577 32.58 21.79 -22.22
C GLY A 577 32.43 23.32 -22.22
N ASN A 578 31.35 23.82 -21.60
CA ASN A 578 31.06 25.26 -21.54
C ASN A 578 31.52 25.93 -20.22
N ILE A 579 32.48 25.33 -19.55
CA ILE A 579 32.98 25.79 -18.26
C ILE A 579 34.47 26.13 -18.36
N VAL A 580 34.82 27.35 -18.00
CA VAL A 580 36.21 27.81 -17.87
C VAL A 580 36.67 27.55 -16.45
N VAL A 581 37.86 26.93 -16.32
CA VAL A 581 38.41 26.51 -15.04
C VAL A 581 39.65 27.33 -14.70
N HIS A 582 39.66 27.99 -13.55
CA HIS A 582 40.79 28.66 -12.96
C HIS A 582 41.21 27.92 -11.69
N ARG A 583 42.51 27.57 -11.59
CA ARG A 583 43.04 26.86 -10.44
C ARG A 583 43.61 27.82 -9.40
N PHE A 584 43.10 27.81 -8.20
CA PHE A 584 43.53 28.68 -7.11
C PHE A 584 44.50 28.02 -6.14
N ASP A 585 44.18 26.83 -5.67
CA ASP A 585 45.05 26.12 -4.73
C ASP A 585 45.49 24.77 -5.30
N ARG A 586 46.80 24.67 -5.57
CA ARG A 586 47.38 23.47 -6.17
C ARG A 586 47.48 22.31 -5.17
N ARG A 587 47.58 22.59 -3.87
CA ARG A 587 47.75 21.56 -2.84
C ARG A 587 46.40 20.99 -2.39
N ASN A 588 45.40 21.86 -2.30
CA ASN A 588 44.09 21.51 -1.79
C ASN A 588 43.06 21.25 -2.88
N GLU A 589 43.49 21.25 -4.18
CA GLU A 589 42.63 20.98 -5.34
C GLU A 589 41.36 21.86 -5.37
N VAL A 590 41.52 23.16 -5.06
CA VAL A 590 40.46 24.17 -5.10
C VAL A 590 40.49 24.92 -6.43
N PHE A 591 39.32 25.05 -7.05
CA PHE A 591 39.13 25.67 -8.35
C PHE A 591 38.00 26.69 -8.31
N GLU A 592 38.14 27.75 -9.12
CA GLU A 592 37.04 28.62 -9.49
C GLU A 592 36.63 28.26 -10.91
N VAL A 593 35.34 28.10 -11.14
CA VAL A 593 34.76 27.71 -12.42
C VAL A 593 33.74 28.76 -12.88
N HIS A 594 33.86 29.15 -14.15
CA HIS A 594 32.98 30.13 -14.76
C HIS A 594 32.10 29.45 -15.79
N GLU A 595 30.80 29.46 -15.55
CA GLU A 595 29.81 28.98 -16.53
C GLU A 595 29.63 30.04 -17.64
N MET A 596 30.02 29.71 -18.87
CA MET A 596 29.92 30.64 -19.99
C MET A 596 28.50 30.99 -20.39
N THR A 597 27.56 30.08 -20.13
CA THR A 597 26.14 30.23 -20.50
C THR A 597 25.36 31.11 -19.51
N SER A 598 25.60 30.95 -18.19
CA SER A 598 24.88 31.65 -17.15
C SER A 598 25.65 32.81 -16.51
N GLY A 599 26.95 32.91 -16.80
CA GLY A 599 27.85 33.87 -16.16
C GLY A 599 28.10 33.62 -14.69
N LYS A 600 27.66 32.49 -14.14
CA LYS A 600 27.88 32.14 -12.73
C LYS A 600 29.34 31.77 -12.50
N VAL A 601 29.86 32.22 -11.37
CA VAL A 601 31.17 31.87 -10.85
C VAL A 601 31.00 31.02 -9.61
N LEU A 602 31.59 29.81 -9.60
CA LEU A 602 31.39 28.82 -8.55
C LEU A 602 32.74 28.26 -8.11
N VAL A 603 32.81 27.80 -6.86
CA VAL A 603 34.00 27.16 -6.29
C VAL A 603 33.82 25.65 -6.27
N VAL A 604 34.84 24.91 -6.65
CA VAL A 604 34.92 23.44 -6.57
C VAL A 604 36.10 23.08 -5.68
N ASP A 605 35.86 22.32 -4.62
CA ASP A 605 36.88 21.73 -3.77
C ASP A 605 36.80 20.20 -3.91
N LEU A 606 37.75 19.67 -4.69
CA LEU A 606 37.80 18.24 -4.97
C LEU A 606 38.23 17.42 -3.76
N ALA A 607 39.09 17.96 -2.90
CA ALA A 607 39.58 17.30 -1.69
C ALA A 607 38.42 17.09 -0.71
N ARG A 608 37.57 18.11 -0.51
CA ARG A 608 36.37 18.05 0.33
C ARG A 608 35.16 17.44 -0.38
N ARG A 609 35.26 17.19 -1.68
CA ARG A 609 34.15 16.71 -2.51
C ARG A 609 32.92 17.63 -2.45
N THR A 610 33.14 18.93 -2.58
CA THR A 610 32.10 19.96 -2.60
C THR A 610 32.16 20.83 -3.85
N CYS A 611 31.03 21.35 -4.25
CA CYS A 611 30.85 22.32 -5.31
C CYS A 611 29.72 23.27 -4.93
N ASP A 612 29.86 24.56 -5.20
CA ASP A 612 28.83 25.56 -4.88
C ASP A 612 27.48 25.32 -5.59
N CYS A 613 27.45 24.49 -6.63
CA CYS A 613 26.20 24.09 -7.23
C CYS A 613 25.38 23.09 -6.37
N GLY A 614 25.97 22.51 -5.33
CA GLY A 614 25.34 21.58 -4.40
C GLY A 614 25.14 20.15 -4.92
N HIS A 615 25.17 19.90 -6.23
CA HIS A 615 24.86 18.57 -6.80
C HIS A 615 25.90 17.51 -6.40
N PHE A 616 27.17 17.86 -6.36
CA PHE A 616 28.25 16.92 -6.10
C PHE A 616 28.14 16.27 -4.73
N GLN A 617 27.99 17.08 -3.67
CA GLN A 617 27.89 16.60 -2.30
C GLN A 617 26.53 15.90 -2.01
N VAL A 618 25.46 16.34 -2.66
CA VAL A 618 24.12 15.79 -2.47
C VAL A 618 23.96 14.44 -3.17
N GLU A 619 24.31 14.35 -4.45
CA GLU A 619 24.15 13.12 -5.24
C GLU A 619 25.35 12.17 -5.09
N ARG A 620 26.53 12.70 -4.67
CA ARG A 620 27.81 11.98 -4.59
C ARG A 620 28.24 11.41 -5.94
N ILE A 621 27.89 12.13 -6.99
CA ILE A 621 28.29 11.91 -8.38
C ILE A 621 28.91 13.22 -8.88
N PRO A 622 30.03 13.19 -9.63
CA PRO A 622 30.63 14.40 -10.18
C PRO A 622 29.63 15.22 -11.00
N CYS A 623 29.41 16.47 -10.61
CA CYS A 623 28.64 17.42 -11.41
C CYS A 623 29.48 17.95 -12.59
N ARG A 624 28.84 18.70 -13.50
CA ARG A 624 29.51 19.32 -14.65
C ARG A 624 30.76 20.10 -14.29
N HIS A 625 30.76 20.82 -13.15
CA HIS A 625 31.90 21.61 -12.70
C HIS A 625 33.07 20.73 -12.25
N VAL A 626 32.80 19.67 -11.49
CA VAL A 626 33.82 18.69 -11.10
C VAL A 626 34.42 17.99 -12.31
N ILE A 627 33.59 17.61 -13.28
CA ILE A 627 34.09 16.99 -14.54
C ILE A 627 34.94 17.96 -15.31
N ALA A 628 34.56 19.25 -15.41
CA ALA A 628 35.36 20.28 -16.07
C ALA A 628 36.74 20.46 -15.38
N CYS A 629 36.78 20.49 -14.03
CA CYS A 629 38.01 20.54 -13.26
C CYS A 629 38.89 19.30 -13.50
N CYS A 630 38.31 18.11 -13.49
CA CYS A 630 39.02 16.86 -13.76
C CYS A 630 39.62 16.84 -15.18
N ALA A 631 38.84 17.24 -16.19
CA ALA A 631 39.30 17.32 -17.57
C ALA A 631 40.44 18.32 -17.73
N ASN A 632 40.31 19.54 -17.14
CA ASN A 632 41.33 20.57 -17.21
C ASN A 632 42.66 20.13 -16.57
N GLN A 633 42.60 19.40 -15.45
CA GLN A 633 43.77 18.95 -14.70
C GLN A 633 44.23 17.53 -15.09
N ARG A 634 43.55 16.87 -16.00
CA ARG A 634 43.79 15.45 -16.37
C ARG A 634 43.71 14.49 -15.19
N ILE A 635 42.75 14.74 -14.28
CA ILE A 635 42.47 13.90 -13.13
C ILE A 635 41.39 12.90 -13.54
N ASP A 636 41.50 11.68 -13.05
CA ASP A 636 40.45 10.65 -13.23
C ASP A 636 39.21 10.98 -12.43
N TRP A 637 38.12 11.35 -13.08
CA TRP A 637 36.84 11.67 -12.44
C TRP A 637 36.17 10.47 -11.81
N HIS A 638 36.52 9.22 -12.15
CA HIS A 638 35.93 8.00 -11.61
C HIS A 638 36.13 7.90 -10.09
N VAL A 639 37.18 8.46 -9.53
CA VAL A 639 37.48 8.45 -8.10
C VAL A 639 36.49 9.27 -7.27
N TYR A 640 35.75 10.16 -7.91
CA TYR A 640 34.74 11.02 -7.27
C TYR A 640 33.34 10.45 -7.33
N VAL A 641 33.12 9.33 -8.05
CA VAL A 641 31.84 8.63 -8.06
C VAL A 641 31.77 7.71 -6.84
N HIS A 642 30.71 7.84 -6.03
CA HIS A 642 30.55 7.00 -4.86
C HIS A 642 30.35 5.52 -5.25
N ASP A 643 30.99 4.61 -4.52
CA ASP A 643 30.98 3.15 -4.81
C ASP A 643 29.58 2.54 -4.89
N MET A 644 28.62 3.10 -4.16
CA MET A 644 27.22 2.66 -4.17
C MET A 644 26.62 2.58 -5.59
N TYR A 645 27.10 3.43 -6.51
CA TYR A 645 26.63 3.49 -7.90
C TYR A 645 27.31 2.48 -8.83
N LYS A 646 28.37 1.80 -8.36
CA LYS A 646 29.05 0.77 -9.15
C LYS A 646 28.18 -0.47 -9.28
N MET A 647 28.17 -1.09 -10.46
CA MET A 647 27.42 -2.32 -10.72
C MET A 647 27.82 -3.47 -9.82
N THR A 648 29.05 -3.45 -9.29
CA THR A 648 29.52 -4.41 -8.27
C THR A 648 28.71 -4.33 -6.97
N GLU A 649 28.36 -3.13 -6.50
CA GLU A 649 27.54 -2.94 -5.30
C GLU A 649 26.05 -3.17 -5.57
N VAL A 650 25.53 -2.65 -6.70
CA VAL A 650 24.14 -2.88 -7.12
C VAL A 650 23.83 -4.39 -7.20
N ARG A 651 24.76 -5.17 -7.78
CA ARG A 651 24.60 -6.62 -7.85
C ARG A 651 24.57 -7.30 -6.49
N LYS A 652 25.32 -6.80 -5.52
CA LYS A 652 25.33 -7.37 -4.14
C LYS A 652 23.98 -7.22 -3.45
N VAL A 653 23.18 -6.22 -3.81
CA VAL A 653 21.82 -6.01 -3.27
C VAL A 653 20.94 -7.22 -3.57
N TYR A 654 20.97 -7.73 -4.80
CA TYR A 654 20.08 -8.79 -5.28
C TYR A 654 20.73 -10.18 -5.30
N ARG A 655 21.87 -10.35 -4.65
CA ARG A 655 22.66 -11.60 -4.66
C ARG A 655 21.99 -12.75 -3.91
N PHE A 656 21.12 -12.43 -2.96
CA PHE A 656 20.49 -13.40 -2.09
C PHE A 656 19.10 -13.74 -2.60
N GLU A 657 18.81 -15.02 -2.66
CA GLU A 657 17.57 -15.56 -3.20
C GLU A 657 16.56 -15.87 -2.09
N PHE A 658 15.30 -15.88 -2.45
CA PHE A 658 14.21 -16.37 -1.63
C PHE A 658 14.13 -17.89 -1.76
N SER A 659 13.87 -18.59 -0.68
CA SER A 659 13.77 -20.05 -0.67
C SER A 659 12.33 -20.50 -0.83
N PRO A 660 11.99 -21.43 -1.74
CA PRO A 660 10.63 -21.97 -1.83
C PRO A 660 10.23 -22.66 -0.53
N LEU A 661 9.01 -22.41 -0.08
CA LEU A 661 8.50 -22.95 1.19
C LEU A 661 7.99 -24.40 1.04
N GLY A 662 7.63 -24.82 -0.16
CA GLY A 662 7.06 -26.13 -0.43
C GLY A 662 5.60 -26.27 -0.01
N ASP A 663 5.07 -27.48 -0.10
CA ASP A 663 3.70 -27.80 0.26
C ASP A 663 3.49 -27.71 1.77
N ALA A 664 2.38 -27.10 2.18
CA ALA A 664 2.02 -26.93 3.59
C ALA A 664 1.80 -28.27 4.31
N GLU A 665 1.39 -29.33 3.61
CA GLU A 665 1.21 -30.67 4.19
C GLU A 665 2.54 -31.29 4.65
N THR A 666 3.67 -30.85 4.08
CA THR A 666 5.02 -31.32 4.43
C THR A 666 5.69 -30.51 5.55
N TRP A 667 5.04 -29.47 6.04
CA TRP A 667 5.64 -28.60 7.03
C TRP A 667 5.60 -29.23 8.44
N PRO A 668 6.62 -28.95 9.28
CA PRO A 668 6.60 -29.41 10.66
C PRO A 668 5.40 -28.83 11.42
N ALA A 669 4.87 -29.58 12.37
CA ALA A 669 3.78 -29.13 13.22
C ALA A 669 4.17 -27.84 13.97
N TYR A 670 3.22 -26.95 14.15
CA TYR A 670 3.39 -25.73 14.93
C TYR A 670 2.96 -25.97 16.39
N GLU A 671 3.89 -25.83 17.30
CA GLU A 671 3.67 -26.08 18.75
C GLU A 671 3.31 -24.81 19.54
N GLY A 672 3.30 -23.66 18.88
CA GLY A 672 3.03 -22.38 19.54
C GLY A 672 1.53 -22.10 19.75
N PRO A 673 1.17 -20.98 20.39
CA PRO A 673 -0.20 -20.62 20.67
C PRO A 673 -1.00 -20.32 19.39
N THR A 674 -2.27 -20.72 19.38
CA THR A 674 -3.20 -20.31 18.32
C THR A 674 -3.46 -18.81 18.39
N LEU A 675 -3.22 -18.09 17.29
CA LEU A 675 -3.48 -16.67 17.22
C LEU A 675 -4.89 -16.39 16.70
N VAL A 676 -5.54 -15.41 17.31
CA VAL A 676 -6.84 -14.90 16.89
C VAL A 676 -6.79 -13.39 16.65
N ALA A 677 -7.70 -12.90 15.82
CA ALA A 677 -7.82 -11.48 15.57
C ALA A 677 -8.30 -10.71 16.80
N ASN A 678 -7.85 -9.49 16.97
CA ASN A 678 -8.42 -8.58 17.96
C ASN A 678 -9.83 -8.15 17.52
N LEU A 679 -10.84 -8.57 18.27
CA LEU A 679 -12.24 -8.26 17.97
C LEU A 679 -12.57 -6.76 18.09
N ALA A 680 -11.83 -6.01 18.91
CA ALA A 680 -12.00 -4.55 19.02
C ALA A 680 -11.64 -3.82 17.72
N LEU A 681 -10.78 -4.42 16.88
CA LEU A 681 -10.43 -3.89 15.58
C LEU A 681 -11.41 -4.34 14.47
N ARG A 682 -12.40 -5.15 14.77
CA ARG A 682 -13.39 -5.59 13.77
C ARG A 682 -14.21 -4.40 13.30
N ARG A 683 -14.28 -4.22 11.96
CA ARG A 683 -15.14 -3.21 11.37
C ARG A 683 -16.60 -3.57 11.63
N THR A 684 -17.31 -2.69 12.29
CA THR A 684 -18.77 -2.86 12.50
C THR A 684 -19.47 -2.50 11.20
N SER A 685 -20.24 -3.43 10.65
CA SER A 685 -21.06 -3.21 9.45
C SER A 685 -22.34 -2.44 9.80
N LYS A 686 -22.24 -1.35 10.57
CA LYS A 686 -23.40 -0.49 10.85
C LYS A 686 -23.62 0.42 9.63
N GLY A 687 -24.65 0.07 8.86
CA GLY A 687 -25.20 0.92 7.82
C GLY A 687 -24.39 0.95 6.52
N ARG A 688 -25.01 1.51 5.49
CA ARG A 688 -24.37 1.94 4.25
C ARG A 688 -23.22 2.85 4.66
N PRO A 689 -21.96 2.61 4.22
CA PRO A 689 -20.94 3.63 4.36
C PRO A 689 -21.55 4.92 3.81
N LYS A 690 -21.51 6.00 4.55
CA LYS A 690 -21.82 7.31 4.00
C LYS A 690 -20.80 7.48 2.87
N LEU A 691 -21.17 7.08 1.66
CA LEU A 691 -20.56 7.58 0.46
C LEU A 691 -20.83 9.09 0.57
N THR A 692 -19.83 9.84 0.98
CA THR A 692 -19.71 11.21 0.56
C THR A 692 -19.70 11.09 -0.96
N LYS A 693 -20.86 11.31 -1.56
CA LYS A 693 -20.99 11.45 -2.99
C LYS A 693 -20.15 12.67 -3.29
N TYR A 694 -18.94 12.46 -3.81
CA TYR A 694 -18.19 13.57 -4.36
C TYR A 694 -19.03 14.08 -5.51
N LEU A 695 -19.70 15.18 -5.23
CA LEU A 695 -20.45 15.92 -6.21
C LEU A 695 -19.39 16.57 -7.12
N ASN A 696 -19.39 16.20 -8.40
CA ASN A 696 -18.64 16.97 -9.38
C ASN A 696 -19.22 18.41 -9.44
N GLU A 697 -18.55 19.32 -10.09
CA GLU A 697 -19.01 20.72 -10.18
C GLU A 697 -20.43 20.87 -10.72
N MET A 698 -20.88 19.96 -11.58
CA MET A 698 -22.24 19.92 -12.11
C MET A 698 -23.26 19.51 -11.04
N ASP A 699 -22.95 18.45 -10.26
CA ASP A 699 -23.80 18.00 -9.15
C ASP A 699 -23.90 19.08 -8.03
N SER A 700 -22.87 19.89 -7.83
CA SER A 700 -22.88 20.97 -6.83
C SER A 700 -23.68 22.21 -7.29
N ARG A 701 -23.85 22.42 -8.59
CA ARG A 701 -24.72 23.48 -9.12
C ARG A 701 -26.20 23.16 -8.91
N ASP A 702 -26.60 21.90 -9.06
CA ASP A 702 -28.00 21.48 -8.85
C ASP A 702 -28.44 21.49 -7.38
N MET A 703 -27.50 21.51 -6.42
CA MET A 703 -27.78 21.48 -4.97
C MET A 703 -27.78 22.87 -4.32
N ARG A 704 -27.53 23.96 -5.04
CA ARG A 704 -27.41 25.32 -4.46
C ARG A 704 -28.72 26.06 -4.23
N GLY A 705 -29.86 25.45 -4.55
CA GLY A 705 -31.19 26.04 -4.29
C GLY A 705 -31.77 25.53 -2.97
N PRO A 706 -32.23 26.41 -2.08
CA PRO A 706 -33.03 25.99 -0.92
C PRO A 706 -34.29 25.28 -1.41
N ARG A 707 -34.62 24.11 -0.80
CA ARG A 707 -35.81 23.32 -1.17
C ARG A 707 -37.07 24.21 -1.06
N ILE A 708 -37.77 24.39 -2.16
CA ILE A 708 -39.05 25.07 -2.22
C ILE A 708 -40.15 24.04 -1.93
N CYS A 709 -40.99 24.32 -0.97
CA CYS A 709 -42.14 23.47 -0.65
C CYS A 709 -43.16 23.51 -1.79
N ARG A 710 -43.45 22.39 -2.41
CA ARG A 710 -44.44 22.32 -3.50
C ARG A 710 -45.89 22.55 -3.05
N LEU A 711 -46.16 22.72 -1.76
CA LEU A 711 -47.50 23.00 -1.25
C LEU A 711 -47.71 24.48 -0.94
N CYS A 712 -46.74 25.17 -0.34
CA CYS A 712 -46.86 26.58 0.07
C CYS A 712 -45.87 27.54 -0.61
N GLY A 713 -44.97 27.01 -1.47
CA GLY A 713 -43.97 27.83 -2.16
C GLY A 713 -42.83 28.36 -1.27
N ALA A 714 -42.86 28.16 0.04
CA ALA A 714 -41.82 28.64 0.94
C ALA A 714 -40.59 27.73 0.96
N GLN A 715 -39.41 28.31 1.21
CA GLN A 715 -38.14 27.65 1.27
C GLN A 715 -37.88 27.01 2.65
N GLY A 716 -37.09 25.91 2.70
CA GLY A 716 -36.57 25.33 3.96
C GLY A 716 -37.31 24.10 4.48
N HIS A 717 -38.43 23.67 3.89
CA HIS A 717 -39.14 22.47 4.29
C HIS A 717 -39.69 21.66 3.10
N SER A 718 -40.03 20.38 3.34
CA SER A 718 -40.67 19.51 2.34
C SER A 718 -42.20 19.57 2.46
N ARG A 719 -42.93 19.11 1.42
CA ARG A 719 -44.40 19.01 1.43
C ARG A 719 -44.93 18.23 2.65
N SER A 720 -44.20 17.21 3.13
CA SER A 720 -44.58 16.42 4.30
C SER A 720 -44.44 17.15 5.63
N ARG A 721 -43.62 18.18 5.71
CA ARG A 721 -43.38 19.03 6.89
C ARG A 721 -43.92 20.46 6.72
N CYS A 722 -44.83 20.64 5.78
CA CYS A 722 -45.41 21.98 5.52
C CYS A 722 -46.42 22.34 6.62
N PRO A 723 -46.25 23.52 7.28
CA PRO A 723 -47.21 23.97 8.30
C PRO A 723 -48.63 24.15 7.74
N GLN A 724 -48.79 24.39 6.45
CA GLN A 724 -50.10 24.57 5.79
C GLN A 724 -50.76 23.21 5.43
N ARG A 725 -50.20 22.09 5.79
CA ARG A 725 -50.81 20.76 5.59
C ARG A 725 -51.81 20.39 6.69
N ALA A 726 -51.86 21.12 7.78
CA ALA A 726 -52.76 20.89 8.90
C ALA A 726 -54.05 21.70 8.72
N GLY A 727 -54.98 21.14 7.96
CA GLY A 727 -56.28 21.81 7.77
C GLY A 727 -57.30 20.85 7.16
N SER A 728 -57.59 19.71 7.82
CA SER A 728 -58.89 19.02 7.67
C SER A 728 -59.01 17.92 8.72
N SER A 729 -59.44 18.26 9.90
CA SER A 729 -60.26 17.40 10.74
C SER A 729 -60.73 18.20 11.95
N GLY A 730 -62.00 18.43 12.01
CA GLY A 730 -62.60 18.88 13.24
C GLY A 730 -63.74 19.87 13.01
N GLY A 731 -64.83 19.38 12.57
CA GLY A 731 -66.13 20.05 12.67
C GLY A 731 -67.12 18.95 12.96
N GLY A 732 -67.76 19.00 14.09
CA GLY A 732 -68.87 18.13 14.42
C GLY A 732 -68.98 17.95 15.91
N GLU A 733 -69.80 18.82 16.51
CA GLU A 733 -70.56 18.74 17.77
C GLU A 733 -69.99 17.89 18.90
#